data_843c2feed0d92144ef30a41f57b5a836
#
_entry.id   843c2feed0d92144ef30a41f57b5a836
#
_cell.length_a   1.000
_cell.length_b   1.000
_cell.length_c   1.000
_cell.angle_alpha   90.00
_cell.angle_beta   90.00
_cell.angle_gamma   90.00
#
_symmetry.space_group_name_H-M   'P 1'
#
loop_
_entity.id
_entity.type
_entity.pdbx_description
1 polymer ?
#
loop_
_entity_poly.entity_id
_entity_poly.type
_entity_poly.pdbx_seq_one_letter_code
_entity_poly.pdbx_strand_id
1 'polypeptide(L)'
;MESKVLQISGKTVKTVTLEAAVIGSGAAGYSAALNLYNNNITDIALITEGINMGTSRNTGSDKQTYYKLSLCGDKADSVHEMAKDLFSYGCVDGDNALAEASMSVPCFINLCKLGVPFPTNRYGEFVGYKTDHDPRERATSAGPLTSKMMTECLQKEFESKKIRVFDGELLVFIVKDGEAAAGFITLNRKARSLDRLFTLYNCRNIVMATGGPAGIYNDSVYPLGHTGSNGVAFEAGAMGKNLTEWQYGLASVNPRWNVSGTYMQVLPKFVSIDENGKEHEFLADYFKDGGKMLSAVFKKGYEWPFDSRKALKGSSIIDLLVYIEKNILSRKVYLDFRNNPFNAESLDYNSLEKEAYDYLSDAKALFGKPIDRLMQMNSPAYDLYLSKGVDLKREMLEISLCAQHNNGGIDVDMWWQSNIKGLFVVGEAAGTHGIYRPGGSALNAGQAGAARAALYISRHLNMPLPLEKAAKTAEKTVLKAFDFVSSVLSDYSNAKELKIENTLLMDKFSGAIRNPELLKSFEERILNQLKDLENILKVSSLAEMFEAFKIREMLISQFVYTAAMSDYASSGAKTRGSALYTSENGEKPENLAEIFRFEADNGEHNNEVRIAIYKDFECEFFTRNVRPVPDGGGFFENVWKDFRENGNVY
;
A
#
# COMPACT_ATOMS: atom_id res chain seq x y z
N MET A 1 26.78 18.54 -2.09
CA MET A 1 26.86 17.15 -2.58
C MET A 1 28.19 16.93 -3.31
N GLU A 2 28.93 15.92 -2.91
CA GLU A 2 30.17 15.48 -3.56
C GLU A 2 29.91 14.14 -4.26
N SER A 3 30.45 13.92 -5.46
CA SER A 3 30.42 12.64 -6.16
C SER A 3 31.83 12.23 -6.54
N LYS A 4 32.23 11.04 -6.10
CA LYS A 4 33.55 10.44 -6.37
C LYS A 4 33.42 9.00 -6.84
N VAL A 5 34.44 8.52 -7.52
CA VAL A 5 34.58 7.09 -7.82
C VAL A 5 35.59 6.52 -6.84
N LEU A 6 35.19 5.50 -6.09
CA LEU A 6 36.04 4.82 -5.11
C LEU A 6 36.38 3.41 -5.58
N GLN A 7 37.52 2.92 -5.13
CA GLN A 7 37.89 1.50 -5.21
C GLN A 7 37.62 0.85 -3.86
N ILE A 8 36.67 -0.06 -3.81
CA ILE A 8 36.28 -0.80 -2.60
C ILE A 8 36.55 -2.28 -2.85
N SER A 9 37.57 -2.82 -2.24
CA SER A 9 38.01 -4.22 -2.42
C SER A 9 38.14 -4.65 -3.88
N GLY A 10 38.74 -3.79 -4.72
CA GLY A 10 38.96 -4.05 -6.13
C GLY A 10 37.71 -3.80 -7.02
N LYS A 11 36.58 -3.38 -6.46
CA LYS A 11 35.37 -3.01 -7.20
C LYS A 11 35.28 -1.49 -7.36
N THR A 12 35.00 -1.03 -8.58
CA THR A 12 34.79 0.38 -8.87
C THR A 12 33.36 0.77 -8.54
N VAL A 13 33.15 1.73 -7.64
CA VAL A 13 31.82 2.17 -7.19
C VAL A 13 31.71 3.68 -7.19
N LYS A 14 30.72 4.21 -7.90
CA LYS A 14 30.37 5.62 -7.78
C LYS A 14 29.84 5.88 -6.37
N THR A 15 30.34 6.92 -5.70
CA THR A 15 29.91 7.30 -4.36
C THR A 15 29.38 8.73 -4.38
N VAL A 16 28.21 8.91 -3.79
CA VAL A 16 27.53 10.22 -3.65
C VAL A 16 27.35 10.50 -2.18
N THR A 17 27.79 11.66 -1.70
CA THR A 17 27.65 12.09 -0.31
C THR A 17 26.56 13.14 -0.19
N LEU A 18 25.61 12.93 0.77
CA LEU A 18 24.43 13.74 1.00
C LEU A 18 24.17 13.91 2.51
N GLU A 19 23.57 15.03 2.90
CA GLU A 19 23.04 15.22 4.26
C GLU A 19 21.79 14.36 4.49
N ALA A 20 20.87 14.32 3.51
CA ALA A 20 19.70 13.46 3.56
C ALA A 20 19.35 12.92 2.16
N ALA A 21 18.74 11.74 2.12
CA ALA A 21 18.29 11.11 0.89
C ALA A 21 16.83 10.67 1.02
N VAL A 22 16.04 10.88 -0.04
CA VAL A 22 14.67 10.39 -0.14
C VAL A 22 14.59 9.35 -1.24
N ILE A 23 14.11 8.15 -0.93
CA ILE A 23 14.01 7.02 -1.86
C ILE A 23 12.55 6.81 -2.22
N GLY A 24 12.19 7.08 -3.47
CA GLY A 24 10.84 6.98 -4.01
C GLY A 24 10.26 8.33 -4.43
N SER A 25 9.62 8.38 -5.62
CA SER A 25 9.02 9.57 -6.25
C SER A 25 7.49 9.57 -6.21
N GLY A 26 6.90 8.89 -5.22
CA GLY A 26 5.47 8.97 -4.92
C GLY A 26 5.10 10.24 -4.13
N ALA A 27 3.82 10.39 -3.78
CA ALA A 27 3.33 11.55 -3.02
C ALA A 27 4.06 11.74 -1.68
N ALA A 28 4.36 10.67 -0.95
CA ALA A 28 5.11 10.74 0.31
C ALA A 28 6.58 11.15 0.09
N GLY A 29 7.23 10.66 -0.97
CA GLY A 29 8.62 10.99 -1.27
C GLY A 29 8.81 12.45 -1.65
N TYR A 30 8.01 13.00 -2.56
CA TYR A 30 8.06 14.42 -2.88
C TYR A 30 7.74 15.29 -1.66
N SER A 31 6.75 14.89 -0.85
CA SER A 31 6.42 15.59 0.39
C SER A 31 7.61 15.59 1.36
N ALA A 32 8.29 14.45 1.54
CA ALA A 32 9.46 14.36 2.41
C ALA A 32 10.60 15.27 1.94
N ALA A 33 10.92 15.25 0.63
CA ALA A 33 11.97 16.09 0.07
C ALA A 33 11.66 17.60 0.22
N LEU A 34 10.42 17.99 -0.02
CA LEU A 34 9.97 19.38 0.17
C LEU A 34 10.02 19.81 1.64
N ASN A 35 9.57 18.95 2.57
CA ASN A 35 9.63 19.25 4.00
C ASN A 35 11.08 19.32 4.51
N LEU A 36 11.99 18.47 4.05
CA LEU A 36 13.42 18.60 4.37
C LEU A 36 13.97 19.94 3.89
N TYR A 37 13.72 20.30 2.62
CA TYR A 37 14.16 21.56 2.06
C TYR A 37 13.61 22.77 2.83
N ASN A 38 12.32 22.76 3.15
CA ASN A 38 11.64 23.83 3.89
C ASN A 38 12.13 23.95 5.36
N ASN A 39 12.71 22.87 5.90
CA ASN A 39 13.39 22.83 7.20
C ASN A 39 14.90 23.08 7.09
N ASN A 40 15.36 23.71 6.00
CA ASN A 40 16.74 24.14 5.74
C ASN A 40 17.76 23.00 5.53
N ILE A 41 17.33 21.77 5.28
CA ILE A 41 18.20 20.69 4.79
C ILE A 41 18.20 20.76 3.26
N THR A 42 19.28 21.28 2.68
CA THR A 42 19.33 21.58 1.24
C THR A 42 20.24 20.65 0.45
N ASP A 43 21.20 19.96 1.08
CA ASP A 43 22.02 18.94 0.43
C ASP A 43 21.32 17.59 0.43
N ILE A 44 20.21 17.54 -0.31
CA ILE A 44 19.32 16.39 -0.45
C ILE A 44 19.22 15.92 -1.89
N ALA A 45 18.83 14.66 -2.07
CA ALA A 45 18.47 14.12 -3.36
C ALA A 45 17.24 13.18 -3.25
N LEU A 46 16.48 13.12 -4.35
CA LEU A 46 15.44 12.13 -4.60
C LEU A 46 16.03 11.01 -5.46
N ILE A 47 15.92 9.78 -5.01
CA ILE A 47 16.38 8.57 -5.70
C ILE A 47 15.18 7.74 -6.09
N THR A 48 15.05 7.32 -7.33
CA THR A 48 13.86 6.60 -7.80
C THR A 48 14.17 5.61 -8.92
N GLU A 49 13.44 4.51 -8.97
CA GLU A 49 13.45 3.56 -10.09
C GLU A 49 12.96 4.19 -11.40
N GLY A 50 12.06 5.15 -11.29
CA GLY A 50 11.51 5.88 -12.41
C GLY A 50 10.55 6.97 -11.94
N ILE A 51 10.79 8.20 -12.37
CA ILE A 51 10.08 9.40 -11.89
C ILE A 51 8.57 9.37 -12.15
N ASN A 52 8.11 8.63 -13.16
CA ASN A 52 6.69 8.46 -13.50
C ASN A 52 6.09 7.13 -13.01
N MET A 53 6.85 6.35 -12.24
CA MET A 53 6.44 5.08 -11.69
C MET A 53 5.74 5.25 -10.34
N GLY A 54 5.31 4.13 -9.75
CA GLY A 54 4.71 4.08 -8.42
C GLY A 54 3.20 4.20 -8.40
N THR A 55 2.62 3.79 -7.27
CA THR A 55 1.17 3.68 -7.04
C THR A 55 0.47 5.04 -7.05
N SER A 56 1.06 6.07 -6.45
CA SER A 56 0.45 7.41 -6.38
C SER A 56 0.06 8.00 -7.73
N ARG A 57 0.76 7.62 -8.81
CA ARG A 57 0.48 8.09 -10.18
C ARG A 57 -0.39 7.13 -10.98
N ASN A 58 -0.35 5.84 -10.66
CA ASN A 58 -0.80 4.78 -11.56
C ASN A 58 -1.86 3.87 -10.95
N THR A 59 -2.41 4.19 -9.79
CA THR A 59 -3.54 3.49 -9.19
C THR A 59 -4.54 4.47 -8.58
N GLY A 60 -5.75 3.99 -8.31
CA GLY A 60 -6.82 4.79 -7.71
C GLY A 60 -8.14 4.03 -7.62
N SER A 61 -9.25 4.77 -7.53
CA SER A 61 -10.61 4.26 -7.47
C SER A 61 -11.56 5.21 -8.23
N ASP A 62 -12.86 5.06 -8.05
CA ASP A 62 -13.86 5.95 -8.66
C ASP A 62 -13.76 7.41 -8.16
N LYS A 63 -13.52 7.59 -6.87
CA LYS A 63 -13.28 8.84 -6.16
C LYS A 63 -12.17 8.62 -5.14
N GLN A 64 -10.94 8.65 -5.61
CA GLN A 64 -9.79 8.40 -4.73
C GLN A 64 -9.73 9.44 -3.61
N THR A 65 -9.73 8.96 -2.39
CA THR A 65 -10.01 9.73 -1.18
C THR A 65 -8.74 10.26 -0.51
N TYR A 66 -8.83 11.49 0.04
CA TYR A 66 -7.96 12.03 1.07
C TYR A 66 -8.73 12.14 2.39
N TYR A 67 -8.12 11.76 3.52
CA TYR A 67 -8.75 11.71 4.84
C TYR A 67 -8.15 12.76 5.77
N LYS A 68 -8.98 13.62 6.35
CA LYS A 68 -8.56 14.72 7.22
C LYS A 68 -9.67 15.07 8.20
N LEU A 69 -9.41 15.83 9.23
CA LEU A 69 -10.44 16.38 10.12
C LEU A 69 -11.56 17.02 9.29
N SER A 70 -12.78 16.90 9.77
CA SER A 70 -13.94 17.57 9.16
C SER A 70 -13.76 19.09 9.20
N LEU A 71 -13.91 19.74 8.05
CA LEU A 71 -13.79 21.19 7.86
C LEU A 71 -15.08 21.79 7.30
N CYS A 72 -16.20 21.12 7.51
CA CYS A 72 -17.51 21.56 7.02
C CYS A 72 -18.62 21.10 7.97
N GLY A 73 -19.70 21.88 8.01
CA GLY A 73 -20.88 21.57 8.78
C GLY A 73 -20.74 21.91 10.28
N ASP A 74 -21.79 21.57 11.02
CA ASP A 74 -21.95 21.94 12.44
C ASP A 74 -21.60 20.80 13.42
N LYS A 75 -21.21 19.63 12.92
CA LYS A 75 -20.72 18.53 13.76
C LYS A 75 -19.28 18.79 14.18
N ALA A 76 -19.06 18.91 15.48
CA ALA A 76 -17.73 19.07 16.05
C ALA A 76 -16.82 17.88 15.72
N ASP A 77 -15.55 18.14 15.39
CA ASP A 77 -14.49 17.16 15.24
C ASP A 77 -13.21 17.67 15.89
N SER A 78 -12.34 16.79 16.33
CA SER A 78 -11.07 17.15 16.96
C SER A 78 -9.94 16.20 16.62
N VAL A 79 -8.71 16.66 16.79
CA VAL A 79 -7.50 15.84 16.62
C VAL A 79 -7.56 14.59 17.49
N HIS A 80 -8.00 14.72 18.77
CA HIS A 80 -8.09 13.58 19.68
C HIS A 80 -9.20 12.62 19.33
N GLU A 81 -10.34 13.08 18.82
CA GLU A 81 -11.38 12.18 18.32
C GLU A 81 -10.90 11.41 17.11
N MET A 82 -10.26 12.08 16.15
CA MET A 82 -9.70 11.41 14.99
C MET A 82 -8.61 10.38 15.38
N ALA A 83 -7.75 10.73 16.33
CA ALA A 83 -6.74 9.82 16.85
C ALA A 83 -7.35 8.60 17.54
N LYS A 84 -8.39 8.78 18.35
CA LYS A 84 -9.12 7.69 19.02
C LYS A 84 -9.85 6.80 18.01
N ASP A 85 -10.44 7.38 16.97
CA ASP A 85 -11.08 6.61 15.91
C ASP A 85 -10.04 5.74 15.18
N LEU A 86 -8.89 6.32 14.77
CA LEU A 86 -7.80 5.56 14.15
C LEU A 86 -7.26 4.46 15.08
N PHE A 87 -7.10 4.74 16.35
CA PHE A 87 -6.65 3.78 17.37
C PHE A 87 -7.66 2.65 17.59
N SER A 88 -8.96 2.94 17.51
CA SER A 88 -10.04 1.96 17.74
C SER A 88 -10.11 0.84 16.71
N TYR A 89 -9.42 0.98 15.58
CA TYR A 89 -9.37 -0.07 14.54
C TYR A 89 -8.51 -1.27 14.91
N GLY A 90 -7.87 -1.24 16.08
CA GLY A 90 -7.06 -2.32 16.64
C GLY A 90 -5.65 -2.41 16.06
N CYS A 91 -4.71 -2.80 16.89
CA CYS A 91 -3.29 -2.96 16.53
C CYS A 91 -2.61 -1.68 16.00
N VAL A 92 -3.09 -0.50 16.41
CA VAL A 92 -2.55 0.82 16.02
C VAL A 92 -1.80 1.43 17.19
N ASP A 93 -0.62 1.97 16.95
CA ASP A 93 0.10 2.77 17.94
C ASP A 93 -0.55 4.16 18.06
N GLY A 94 -1.01 4.52 19.26
CA GLY A 94 -1.81 5.72 19.50
C GLY A 94 -1.05 7.03 19.33
N ASP A 95 0.26 7.05 19.57
CA ASP A 95 1.12 8.19 19.30
C ASP A 95 1.28 8.48 17.81
N ASN A 96 1.39 7.43 16.96
CA ASN A 96 1.33 7.57 15.51
C ASN A 96 -0.04 8.10 15.06
N ALA A 97 -1.13 7.54 15.61
CA ALA A 97 -2.49 7.98 15.30
C ALA A 97 -2.71 9.46 15.66
N LEU A 98 -2.20 9.91 16.82
CA LEU A 98 -2.30 11.30 17.26
C LEU A 98 -1.46 12.23 16.36
N ALA A 99 -0.25 11.81 16.00
CA ALA A 99 0.61 12.59 15.10
C ALA A 99 -0.01 12.70 13.69
N GLU A 100 -0.58 11.62 13.16
CA GLU A 100 -1.30 11.62 11.88
C GLU A 100 -2.51 12.54 11.90
N ALA A 101 -3.34 12.46 12.94
CA ALA A 101 -4.51 13.31 13.11
C ALA A 101 -4.13 14.79 13.23
N SER A 102 -3.09 15.11 14.01
CA SER A 102 -2.60 16.48 14.20
C SER A 102 -2.09 17.12 12.90
N MET A 103 -1.44 16.33 12.06
CA MET A 103 -0.89 16.78 10.78
C MET A 103 -1.93 16.81 9.64
N SER A 104 -3.12 16.25 9.84
CA SER A 104 -4.09 16.05 8.76
C SER A 104 -4.53 17.36 8.08
N VAL A 105 -4.85 18.39 8.86
CA VAL A 105 -5.26 19.71 8.33
C VAL A 105 -4.08 20.48 7.75
N PRO A 106 -2.94 20.64 8.43
CA PRO A 106 -1.76 21.30 7.84
C PRO A 106 -1.34 20.69 6.49
N CYS A 107 -1.27 19.37 6.39
CA CYS A 107 -0.91 18.67 5.16
C CYS A 107 -1.96 18.90 4.06
N PHE A 108 -3.24 18.81 4.38
CA PHE A 108 -4.33 19.05 3.44
C PHE A 108 -4.30 20.48 2.88
N ILE A 109 -4.18 21.48 3.74
CA ILE A 109 -4.13 22.89 3.33
C ILE A 109 -2.87 23.16 2.48
N ASN A 110 -1.74 22.50 2.79
CA ASN A 110 -0.55 22.60 1.96
C ASN A 110 -0.83 22.07 0.54
N LEU A 111 -1.47 20.92 0.39
CA LEU A 111 -1.87 20.37 -0.91
C LEU A 111 -2.80 21.32 -1.68
N CYS A 112 -3.78 21.93 -1.01
CA CYS A 112 -4.65 22.95 -1.62
C CYS A 112 -3.84 24.16 -2.12
N LYS A 113 -2.88 24.66 -1.34
CA LYS A 113 -1.99 25.78 -1.73
C LYS A 113 -1.11 25.41 -2.93
N LEU A 114 -0.70 24.17 -3.05
CA LEU A 114 0.07 23.67 -4.19
C LEU A 114 -0.79 23.48 -5.46
N GLY A 115 -2.12 23.61 -5.35
CA GLY A 115 -3.04 23.59 -6.48
C GLY A 115 -3.79 22.27 -6.69
N VAL A 116 -3.81 21.36 -5.70
CA VAL A 116 -4.69 20.18 -5.78
C VAL A 116 -6.16 20.63 -5.71
N PRO A 117 -7.00 20.31 -6.71
CA PRO A 117 -8.31 20.91 -6.87
C PRO A 117 -9.40 20.21 -6.02
N PHE A 118 -9.24 20.20 -4.70
CA PHE A 118 -10.28 19.67 -3.83
C PHE A 118 -11.53 20.57 -3.86
N PRO A 119 -12.73 19.99 -4.01
CA PRO A 119 -13.95 20.76 -4.12
C PRO A 119 -14.35 21.45 -2.81
N THR A 120 -14.97 22.62 -2.97
CA THR A 120 -15.63 23.35 -1.87
C THR A 120 -17.07 23.63 -2.25
N ASN A 121 -17.92 23.87 -1.24
CA ASN A 121 -19.23 24.44 -1.49
C ASN A 121 -19.11 25.95 -1.88
N ARG A 122 -20.25 26.59 -2.14
CA ARG A 122 -20.27 28.01 -2.55
C ARG A 122 -19.73 28.99 -1.50
N TYR A 123 -19.52 28.56 -0.27
CA TYR A 123 -18.98 29.37 0.83
C TYR A 123 -17.50 29.08 1.11
N GLY A 124 -16.89 28.12 0.37
CA GLY A 124 -15.49 27.76 0.53
C GLY A 124 -15.23 26.66 1.56
N GLU A 125 -16.26 26.01 2.11
CA GLU A 125 -16.08 24.89 3.02
C GLU A 125 -15.73 23.61 2.24
N PHE A 126 -14.75 22.85 2.75
CA PHE A 126 -14.38 21.56 2.20
C PHE A 126 -15.34 20.47 2.68
N VAL A 127 -16.41 20.28 1.92
CA VAL A 127 -17.44 19.27 2.21
C VAL A 127 -16.84 17.88 2.15
N GLY A 128 -17.04 17.11 3.22
CA GLY A 128 -16.61 15.72 3.32
C GLY A 128 -17.72 14.74 2.96
N TYR A 129 -17.33 13.48 2.84
CA TYR A 129 -18.27 12.36 2.73
C TYR A 129 -17.78 11.18 3.58
N LYS A 130 -18.70 10.29 3.92
CA LYS A 130 -18.43 9.11 4.73
C LYS A 130 -17.84 8.00 3.89
N THR A 131 -16.79 7.36 4.41
CA THR A 131 -16.22 6.11 3.86
C THR A 131 -16.37 4.97 4.84
N ASP A 132 -16.05 3.74 4.44
CA ASP A 132 -16.04 2.61 5.35
C ASP A 132 -15.06 2.88 6.51
N HIS A 133 -15.42 2.43 7.70
CA HIS A 133 -14.70 2.69 8.95
C HIS A 133 -14.54 4.17 9.34
N ASP A 134 -15.35 5.10 8.75
CA ASP A 134 -15.35 6.51 9.16
C ASP A 134 -16.63 6.85 9.95
N PRO A 135 -16.53 7.18 11.25
CA PRO A 135 -17.70 7.58 12.04
C PRO A 135 -18.19 8.99 11.70
N ARG A 136 -17.40 9.74 10.92
CA ARG A 136 -17.68 11.12 10.53
C ARG A 136 -17.53 11.30 9.02
N GLU A 137 -17.64 12.50 8.51
CA GLU A 137 -17.49 12.86 7.10
C GLU A 137 -16.11 13.51 6.88
N ARG A 138 -15.03 12.74 7.10
CA ARG A 138 -13.64 13.24 7.02
C ARG A 138 -13.01 13.07 5.64
N ALA A 139 -13.65 12.29 4.76
CA ALA A 139 -13.14 12.02 3.44
C ALA A 139 -13.43 13.18 2.46
N THR A 140 -12.49 13.46 1.57
CA THR A 140 -12.68 14.36 0.42
C THR A 140 -11.94 13.80 -0.80
N SER A 141 -12.26 14.29 -2.00
CA SER A 141 -11.68 13.77 -3.25
C SER A 141 -11.64 14.85 -4.32
N ALA A 142 -10.63 14.79 -5.18
CA ALA A 142 -10.55 15.53 -6.44
C ALA A 142 -10.87 14.62 -7.66
N GLY A 143 -11.53 13.47 -7.43
CA GLY A 143 -11.90 12.49 -8.44
C GLY A 143 -10.96 11.28 -8.51
N PRO A 144 -11.06 10.45 -9.57
CA PRO A 144 -10.33 9.18 -9.68
C PRO A 144 -8.81 9.29 -9.61
N LEU A 145 -8.26 10.45 -9.94
CA LEU A 145 -6.83 10.73 -10.04
C LEU A 145 -6.30 11.63 -8.91
N THR A 146 -6.96 11.68 -7.76
CA THR A 146 -6.58 12.55 -6.64
C THR A 146 -5.09 12.40 -6.26
N SER A 147 -4.59 11.19 -6.06
CA SER A 147 -3.18 10.99 -5.67
C SER A 147 -2.19 11.32 -6.81
N LYS A 148 -2.61 11.16 -8.06
CA LYS A 148 -1.82 11.61 -9.22
C LYS A 148 -1.70 13.12 -9.21
N MET A 149 -2.80 13.85 -9.06
CA MET A 149 -2.81 15.33 -8.99
C MET A 149 -1.97 15.82 -7.79
N MET A 150 -2.11 15.19 -6.62
CA MET A 150 -1.25 15.46 -5.47
C MET A 150 0.24 15.32 -5.82
N THR A 151 0.60 14.20 -6.44
CA THR A 151 1.99 13.91 -6.79
C THR A 151 2.53 14.89 -7.83
N GLU A 152 1.73 15.26 -8.83
CA GLU A 152 2.11 16.25 -9.86
C GLU A 152 2.28 17.66 -9.29
N CYS A 153 1.38 18.09 -8.39
CA CYS A 153 1.51 19.38 -7.70
C CYS A 153 2.76 19.43 -6.80
N LEU A 154 3.00 18.35 -6.03
CA LEU A 154 4.22 18.22 -5.22
C LEU A 154 5.48 18.17 -6.07
N GLN A 155 5.47 17.45 -7.21
CA GLN A 155 6.59 17.41 -8.13
C GLN A 155 6.90 18.80 -8.71
N LYS A 156 5.89 19.53 -9.16
CA LYS A 156 6.06 20.89 -9.70
C LYS A 156 6.74 21.82 -8.69
N GLU A 157 6.31 21.76 -7.43
CA GLU A 157 6.94 22.52 -6.35
C GLU A 157 8.38 22.05 -6.08
N PHE A 158 8.61 20.73 -6.05
CA PHE A 158 9.93 20.13 -5.89
C PHE A 158 10.92 20.59 -7.00
N GLU A 159 10.48 20.59 -8.25
CA GLU A 159 11.29 21.04 -9.40
C GLU A 159 11.65 22.53 -9.28
N SER A 160 10.76 23.37 -8.73
CA SER A 160 11.02 24.79 -8.48
C SER A 160 12.18 25.01 -7.50
N LYS A 161 12.39 24.07 -6.57
CA LYS A 161 13.51 24.10 -5.59
C LYS A 161 14.84 23.60 -6.17
N LYS A 162 14.83 23.04 -7.40
CA LYS A 162 16.02 22.49 -8.07
C LYS A 162 16.71 21.39 -7.26
N ILE A 163 15.94 20.62 -6.46
CA ILE A 163 16.43 19.45 -5.74
C ILE A 163 16.84 18.39 -6.77
N ARG A 164 17.93 17.69 -6.51
CA ARG A 164 18.46 16.69 -7.44
C ARG A 164 17.63 15.43 -7.48
N VAL A 165 17.56 14.82 -8.67
CA VAL A 165 16.92 13.53 -8.90
C VAL A 165 17.94 12.54 -9.49
N PHE A 166 18.00 11.35 -8.94
CA PHE A 166 18.66 10.19 -9.53
C PHE A 166 17.58 9.23 -10.03
N ASP A 167 17.29 9.32 -11.31
CA ASP A 167 16.26 8.55 -12.01
C ASP A 167 16.83 7.28 -12.63
N GLY A 168 16.17 6.15 -12.41
CA GLY A 168 16.60 4.83 -12.86
C GLY A 168 17.51 4.11 -11.84
N GLU A 169 17.45 4.50 -10.56
CA GLU A 169 18.21 3.94 -9.46
C GLU A 169 17.31 3.09 -8.55
N LEU A 170 17.53 1.78 -8.52
CA LEU A 170 16.82 0.82 -7.65
C LEU A 170 17.58 0.66 -6.32
N LEU A 171 16.92 0.86 -5.18
CA LEU A 171 17.45 0.51 -3.88
C LEU A 171 17.67 -1.01 -3.79
N VAL A 172 18.91 -1.43 -3.50
CA VAL A 172 19.24 -2.87 -3.40
C VAL A 172 19.78 -3.29 -2.04
N PHE A 173 20.45 -2.39 -1.31
CA PHE A 173 20.93 -2.65 0.05
C PHE A 173 20.97 -1.38 0.89
N ILE A 174 20.71 -1.52 2.19
CA ILE A 174 21.00 -0.51 3.22
C ILE A 174 22.32 -0.86 3.87
N VAL A 175 23.20 0.13 4.03
CA VAL A 175 24.50 -0.01 4.69
C VAL A 175 24.37 0.50 6.12
N LYS A 176 24.85 -0.29 7.10
CA LYS A 176 24.80 0.07 8.53
C LYS A 176 26.19 0.24 9.15
N ASP A 177 26.27 1.12 10.14
CA ASP A 177 27.40 1.24 11.10
C ASP A 177 26.83 0.94 12.50
N GLY A 178 26.91 -0.31 12.94
CA GLY A 178 26.19 -0.81 14.12
C GLY A 178 24.68 -0.81 13.93
N GLU A 179 23.95 -0.14 14.81
CA GLU A 179 22.48 0.00 14.78
C GLU A 179 21.98 1.19 13.94
N ALA A 180 22.89 1.93 13.31
CA ALA A 180 22.53 3.14 12.57
C ALA A 180 22.76 2.95 11.07
N ALA A 181 21.94 3.64 10.27
CA ALA A 181 22.16 3.78 8.84
C ALA A 181 23.46 4.57 8.58
N ALA A 182 24.28 4.07 7.66
CA ALA A 182 25.51 4.70 7.20
C ALA A 182 25.43 5.09 5.72
N GLY A 183 24.49 4.49 5.00
CA GLY A 183 24.28 4.71 3.58
C GLY A 183 23.38 3.64 2.97
N PHE A 184 23.35 3.62 1.66
CA PHE A 184 22.64 2.59 0.89
C PHE A 184 23.29 2.42 -0.49
N ILE A 185 23.02 1.28 -1.11
CA ILE A 185 23.49 0.97 -2.46
C ILE A 185 22.28 0.90 -3.39
N THR A 186 22.41 1.53 -4.56
CA THR A 186 21.43 1.40 -5.65
C THR A 186 22.04 0.72 -6.85
N LEU A 187 21.20 0.09 -7.66
CA LEU A 187 21.51 -0.41 -8.98
C LEU A 187 21.03 0.58 -10.03
N ASN A 188 21.94 1.00 -10.90
CA ASN A 188 21.61 1.90 -12.01
C ASN A 188 21.06 1.09 -13.19
N ARG A 189 19.76 1.23 -13.47
CA ARG A 189 19.06 0.58 -14.57
C ARG A 189 19.64 0.88 -15.96
N LYS A 190 20.30 2.02 -16.09
CA LYS A 190 20.90 2.50 -17.36
C LYS A 190 22.34 2.00 -17.56
N ALA A 191 22.93 1.32 -16.57
CA ALA A 191 24.30 0.82 -16.66
C ALA A 191 24.44 -0.24 -17.76
N ARG A 192 25.60 -0.22 -18.42
CA ARG A 192 26.00 -1.19 -19.45
C ARG A 192 27.36 -1.82 -19.16
N SER A 193 27.96 -1.48 -18.00
CA SER A 193 29.23 -2.00 -17.53
C SER A 193 29.21 -2.12 -15.99
N LEU A 194 30.01 -3.05 -15.46
CA LEU A 194 30.04 -3.35 -14.02
C LEU A 194 30.50 -2.15 -13.17
N ASP A 195 31.42 -1.34 -13.69
CA ASP A 195 31.94 -0.14 -13.01
C ASP A 195 30.93 1.00 -12.86
N ARG A 196 29.77 0.92 -13.56
CA ARG A 196 28.66 1.88 -13.50
C ARG A 196 27.39 1.28 -12.93
N LEU A 197 27.41 0.00 -12.54
CA LEU A 197 26.22 -0.73 -12.15
C LEU A 197 25.69 -0.25 -10.81
N PHE A 198 26.57 0.01 -9.83
CA PHE A 198 26.17 0.39 -8.49
C PHE A 198 26.60 1.82 -8.13
N THR A 199 25.73 2.47 -7.36
CA THR A 199 26.01 3.76 -6.70
C THR A 199 25.90 3.57 -5.19
N LEU A 200 26.95 3.91 -4.44
CA LEU A 200 26.94 4.00 -2.99
C LEU A 200 26.52 5.43 -2.59
N TYR A 201 25.48 5.56 -1.81
CA TYR A 201 25.08 6.81 -1.20
C TYR A 201 25.58 6.84 0.25
N ASN A 202 26.56 7.69 0.53
CA ASN A 202 27.04 7.97 1.87
C ASN A 202 26.11 8.98 2.52
N CYS A 203 25.12 8.49 3.26
CA CYS A 203 24.04 9.28 3.84
C CYS A 203 23.51 8.60 5.11
N ARG A 204 23.37 9.36 6.20
CA ARG A 204 22.93 8.83 7.50
C ARG A 204 21.49 9.24 7.87
N ASN A 205 20.82 9.98 7.01
CA ASN A 205 19.40 10.36 7.16
C ASN A 205 18.68 9.92 5.89
N ILE A 206 18.11 8.72 5.93
CA ILE A 206 17.48 8.07 4.79
C ILE A 206 15.97 8.07 5.00
N VAL A 207 15.22 8.67 4.09
CA VAL A 207 13.76 8.60 4.07
C VAL A 207 13.32 7.61 2.99
N MET A 208 12.87 6.43 3.40
CA MET A 208 12.34 5.40 2.53
C MET A 208 10.86 5.66 2.29
N ALA A 209 10.50 6.03 1.05
CA ALA A 209 9.14 6.35 0.60
C ALA A 209 8.77 5.49 -0.62
N THR A 210 9.15 4.21 -0.59
CA THR A 210 9.09 3.27 -1.72
C THR A 210 7.70 2.68 -1.97
N GLY A 211 6.71 3.01 -1.13
CA GLY A 211 5.37 2.46 -1.20
C GLY A 211 5.27 1.05 -0.63
N GLY A 212 4.08 0.48 -0.63
CA GLY A 212 3.81 -0.84 -0.10
C GLY A 212 4.21 -1.98 -1.05
N PRO A 213 4.25 -3.21 -0.55
CA PRO A 213 4.78 -4.37 -1.28
C PRO A 213 3.73 -5.15 -2.07
N ALA A 214 2.50 -4.65 -2.32
CA ALA A 214 1.43 -5.46 -2.91
C ALA A 214 1.75 -6.02 -4.31
N GLY A 215 2.81 -5.55 -4.96
CA GLY A 215 3.34 -6.16 -6.18
C GLY A 215 4.02 -7.53 -6.00
N ILE A 216 4.11 -8.03 -4.75
CA ILE A 216 4.50 -9.43 -4.48
C ILE A 216 3.37 -10.43 -4.83
N TYR A 217 2.14 -9.94 -5.03
CA TYR A 217 0.98 -10.68 -5.53
C TYR A 217 0.82 -10.48 -7.03
N ASN A 218 0.33 -11.51 -7.74
CA ASN A 218 -0.05 -11.37 -9.14
C ASN A 218 -1.31 -10.51 -9.28
N ASP A 219 -2.34 -10.81 -8.47
CA ASP A 219 -3.58 -10.05 -8.41
C ASP A 219 -3.43 -8.86 -7.44
N SER A 220 -3.11 -7.72 -7.99
CA SER A 220 -2.81 -6.50 -7.24
C SER A 220 -3.23 -5.26 -8.03
N VAL A 221 -3.64 -4.22 -7.32
CA VAL A 221 -3.92 -2.90 -7.93
C VAL A 221 -2.66 -2.10 -8.22
N TYR A 222 -1.50 -2.58 -7.80
CA TYR A 222 -0.24 -1.86 -8.01
C TYR A 222 0.22 -1.98 -9.46
N PRO A 223 0.92 -0.96 -9.98
CA PRO A 223 1.52 -1.04 -11.30
C PRO A 223 2.43 -2.26 -11.43
N LEU A 224 2.46 -2.86 -12.62
CA LEU A 224 3.35 -3.99 -12.89
C LEU A 224 4.80 -3.65 -12.53
N GLY A 225 5.44 -4.55 -11.78
CA GLY A 225 6.82 -4.41 -11.35
C GLY A 225 7.04 -3.53 -10.12
N HIS A 226 5.99 -2.99 -9.49
CA HIS A 226 6.12 -2.28 -8.22
C HIS A 226 6.02 -3.27 -7.05
N THR A 227 7.16 -3.59 -6.42
CA THR A 227 7.26 -4.53 -5.29
C THR A 227 7.53 -3.86 -3.94
N GLY A 228 7.63 -2.52 -3.90
CA GLY A 228 8.09 -1.80 -2.71
C GLY A 228 9.61 -1.90 -2.56
N SER A 229 10.09 -2.01 -1.36
CA SER A 229 11.48 -2.34 -1.01
C SER A 229 11.56 -2.82 0.45
N ASN A 230 10.46 -3.37 0.96
CA ASN A 230 10.39 -3.83 2.36
C ASN A 230 11.38 -4.96 2.61
N GLY A 231 11.60 -5.85 1.62
CA GLY A 231 12.60 -6.91 1.72
C GLY A 231 14.02 -6.38 1.91
N VAL A 232 14.37 -5.25 1.30
CA VAL A 232 15.68 -4.60 1.52
C VAL A 232 15.79 -4.07 2.94
N ALA A 233 14.72 -3.50 3.48
CA ALA A 233 14.69 -3.01 4.86
C ALA A 233 14.74 -4.17 5.87
N PHE A 234 13.98 -5.25 5.64
CA PHE A 234 14.02 -6.46 6.48
C PHE A 234 15.42 -7.07 6.49
N GLU A 235 16.06 -7.19 5.34
CA GLU A 235 17.43 -7.72 5.25
C GLU A 235 18.44 -6.86 6.01
N ALA A 236 18.22 -5.55 6.09
CA ALA A 236 19.03 -4.66 6.92
C ALA A 236 18.73 -4.80 8.43
N GLY A 237 17.71 -5.56 8.82
CA GLY A 237 17.26 -5.77 10.19
C GLY A 237 16.22 -4.75 10.67
N ALA A 238 15.50 -4.09 9.75
CA ALA A 238 14.34 -3.31 10.12
C ALA A 238 13.22 -4.24 10.60
N MET A 239 12.55 -3.87 11.70
CA MET A 239 11.44 -4.63 12.25
C MET A 239 10.19 -4.42 11.42
N GLY A 240 9.47 -5.52 11.14
CA GLY A 240 8.14 -5.48 10.56
C GLY A 240 7.07 -5.42 11.64
N LYS A 241 5.98 -4.70 11.38
CA LYS A 241 4.82 -4.58 12.28
C LYS A 241 3.55 -4.94 11.55
N ASN A 242 2.68 -5.77 12.18
CA ASN A 242 1.36 -6.14 11.68
C ASN A 242 1.37 -6.65 10.22
N LEU A 243 2.37 -7.45 9.86
CA LEU A 243 2.57 -7.91 8.47
C LEU A 243 1.43 -8.83 7.98
N THR A 244 0.58 -9.31 8.88
CA THR A 244 -0.64 -10.08 8.59
C THR A 244 -1.79 -9.23 8.07
N GLU A 245 -1.77 -7.90 8.35
CA GLU A 245 -2.87 -6.98 8.10
C GLU A 245 -2.79 -6.37 6.71
N TRP A 246 -3.51 -6.97 5.79
CA TRP A 246 -3.65 -6.54 4.41
C TRP A 246 -5.06 -6.03 4.14
N GLN A 247 -5.23 -5.34 3.02
CA GLN A 247 -6.52 -5.07 2.41
C GLN A 247 -6.60 -5.74 1.05
N TYR A 248 -7.61 -6.58 0.88
CA TYR A 248 -7.97 -7.16 -0.40
C TYR A 248 -9.34 -6.64 -0.82
N GLY A 249 -9.57 -6.49 -2.12
CA GLY A 249 -10.87 -6.06 -2.61
C GLY A 249 -10.94 -6.17 -4.13
N LEU A 250 -12.14 -5.99 -4.66
CA LEU A 250 -12.37 -6.13 -6.09
C LEU A 250 -11.67 -5.02 -6.88
N ALA A 251 -10.91 -5.42 -7.88
CA ALA A 251 -10.21 -4.49 -8.78
C ALA A 251 -10.20 -5.04 -10.20
N SER A 252 -10.10 -4.14 -11.18
CA SER A 252 -9.86 -4.53 -12.56
C SER A 252 -8.43 -5.05 -12.75
N VAL A 253 -8.29 -6.04 -13.62
CA VAL A 253 -7.00 -6.69 -13.92
C VAL A 253 -6.19 -5.86 -14.91
N ASN A 254 -6.86 -5.29 -15.91
CA ASN A 254 -6.25 -4.41 -16.91
C ASN A 254 -7.25 -3.34 -17.36
N PRO A 255 -6.97 -2.05 -17.10
CA PRO A 255 -5.92 -1.53 -16.23
C PRO A 255 -6.12 -1.96 -14.77
N ARG A 256 -5.07 -1.99 -13.97
CA ARG A 256 -5.13 -2.29 -12.53
C ARG A 256 -5.72 -1.11 -11.77
N TRP A 257 -6.98 -1.24 -11.33
CA TRP A 257 -7.73 -0.15 -10.71
C TRP A 257 -8.81 -0.67 -9.77
N ASN A 258 -9.01 -0.01 -8.62
CA ASN A 258 -10.07 -0.39 -7.68
C ASN A 258 -11.45 -0.14 -8.29
N VAL A 259 -12.34 -1.12 -8.21
CA VAL A 259 -13.74 -1.00 -8.67
C VAL A 259 -14.73 -0.77 -7.53
N SER A 260 -14.34 0.04 -6.55
CA SER A 260 -15.18 0.48 -5.42
C SER A 260 -16.11 1.65 -5.79
N GLY A 261 -16.86 2.12 -4.83
CA GLY A 261 -17.70 3.32 -4.93
C GLY A 261 -18.73 3.23 -6.04
N THR A 262 -18.74 4.23 -6.91
CA THR A 262 -19.74 4.37 -7.96
C THR A 262 -19.76 3.18 -8.92
N TYR A 263 -18.63 2.51 -9.17
CA TYR A 263 -18.61 1.32 -10.04
C TYR A 263 -19.56 0.21 -9.56
N MET A 264 -19.72 0.04 -8.25
CA MET A 264 -20.63 -0.94 -7.66
C MET A 264 -22.03 -0.34 -7.45
N GLN A 265 -22.11 0.93 -7.02
CA GLN A 265 -23.37 1.60 -6.73
C GLN A 265 -24.27 1.75 -7.95
N VAL A 266 -23.73 1.70 -9.16
CA VAL A 266 -24.52 1.67 -10.40
C VAL A 266 -25.08 0.30 -10.75
N LEU A 267 -24.97 -0.68 -9.85
CA LEU A 267 -25.53 -2.03 -9.97
C LEU A 267 -25.08 -2.75 -11.26
N PRO A 268 -23.77 -2.95 -11.48
CA PRO A 268 -23.28 -3.66 -12.65
C PRO A 268 -23.67 -5.13 -12.60
N LYS A 269 -23.74 -5.76 -13.77
CA LYS A 269 -23.95 -7.20 -13.88
C LYS A 269 -22.62 -7.92 -13.67
N PHE A 270 -22.58 -8.89 -12.75
CA PHE A 270 -21.44 -9.77 -12.53
C PHE A 270 -21.55 -11.01 -13.41
N VAL A 271 -20.52 -11.28 -14.19
CA VAL A 271 -20.47 -12.41 -15.11
C VAL A 271 -19.17 -13.15 -14.97
N SER A 272 -19.21 -14.49 -14.92
CA SER A 272 -18.01 -15.31 -15.13
C SER A 272 -18.11 -16.05 -16.46
N ILE A 273 -16.95 -16.31 -17.10
CA ILE A 273 -16.86 -17.02 -18.38
C ILE A 273 -16.00 -18.26 -18.17
N ASP A 274 -16.57 -19.44 -18.50
CA ASP A 274 -15.88 -20.71 -18.41
C ASP A 274 -14.98 -20.98 -19.64
N GLU A 275 -14.27 -22.10 -19.63
CA GLU A 275 -13.36 -22.53 -20.70
C GLU A 275 -14.03 -22.72 -22.07
N ASN A 276 -15.36 -22.94 -22.09
CA ASN A 276 -16.16 -23.11 -23.30
C ASN A 276 -16.75 -21.77 -23.80
N GLY A 277 -16.45 -20.66 -23.12
CA GLY A 277 -16.98 -19.33 -23.45
C GLY A 277 -18.41 -19.07 -22.97
N LYS A 278 -18.97 -19.94 -22.11
CA LYS A 278 -20.32 -19.78 -21.57
C LYS A 278 -20.29 -18.77 -20.42
N GLU A 279 -21.22 -17.83 -20.46
CA GLU A 279 -21.47 -16.83 -19.42
C GLU A 279 -22.33 -17.38 -18.28
N HIS A 280 -21.97 -17.03 -17.04
CA HIS A 280 -22.68 -17.39 -15.82
C HIS A 280 -22.90 -16.12 -14.96
N GLU A 281 -24.16 -15.83 -14.61
CA GLU A 281 -24.52 -14.80 -13.63
C GLU A 281 -24.47 -15.37 -12.22
N PHE A 282 -23.28 -15.70 -11.72
CA PHE A 282 -23.06 -16.48 -10.52
C PHE A 282 -23.62 -15.82 -9.22
N LEU A 283 -23.77 -14.50 -9.16
CA LEU A 283 -24.42 -13.86 -8.03
C LEU A 283 -25.90 -14.24 -7.94
N ALA A 284 -26.60 -14.34 -9.09
CA ALA A 284 -28.00 -14.74 -9.14
C ALA A 284 -28.21 -16.18 -8.64
N ASP A 285 -27.27 -17.06 -8.94
CA ASP A 285 -27.30 -18.45 -8.47
C ASP A 285 -27.19 -18.56 -6.94
N TYR A 286 -26.41 -17.66 -6.33
CA TYR A 286 -26.21 -17.63 -4.87
C TYR A 286 -27.39 -16.97 -4.14
N PHE A 287 -27.76 -15.75 -4.51
CA PHE A 287 -28.71 -14.92 -3.76
C PHE A 287 -30.17 -15.36 -3.91
N LYS A 288 -30.54 -15.92 -5.05
CA LYS A 288 -31.94 -16.32 -5.39
C LYS A 288 -33.01 -15.21 -5.27
N ASP A 289 -32.69 -14.13 -4.56
CA ASP A 289 -33.51 -12.92 -4.39
C ASP A 289 -32.79 -11.75 -5.06
N GLY A 290 -33.37 -11.23 -6.13
CA GLY A 290 -32.76 -10.17 -6.94
C GLY A 290 -32.59 -8.86 -6.18
N GLY A 291 -33.54 -8.48 -5.33
CA GLY A 291 -33.47 -7.26 -4.53
C GLY A 291 -32.34 -7.30 -3.51
N LYS A 292 -32.16 -8.43 -2.83
CA LYS A 292 -31.05 -8.66 -1.90
C LYS A 292 -29.71 -8.65 -2.63
N MET A 293 -29.62 -9.31 -3.79
CA MET A 293 -28.42 -9.31 -4.62
C MET A 293 -28.03 -7.89 -5.02
N LEU A 294 -28.96 -7.11 -5.57
CA LEU A 294 -28.70 -5.74 -6.02
C LEU A 294 -28.29 -4.84 -4.84
N SER A 295 -28.94 -4.98 -3.69
CA SER A 295 -28.60 -4.24 -2.48
C SER A 295 -27.21 -4.60 -1.95
N ALA A 296 -26.81 -5.87 -2.01
CA ALA A 296 -25.45 -6.30 -1.65
C ALA A 296 -24.40 -5.73 -2.61
N VAL A 297 -24.67 -5.71 -3.92
CA VAL A 297 -23.79 -5.08 -4.92
C VAL A 297 -23.66 -3.58 -4.66
N PHE A 298 -24.77 -2.88 -4.36
CA PHE A 298 -24.76 -1.46 -4.01
C PHE A 298 -23.87 -1.21 -2.76
N LYS A 299 -24.09 -1.98 -1.69
CA LYS A 299 -23.33 -1.87 -0.44
C LYS A 299 -21.84 -2.12 -0.66
N LYS A 300 -21.47 -3.03 -1.58
CA LYS A 300 -20.07 -3.27 -1.93
C LYS A 300 -19.34 -2.01 -2.44
N GLY A 301 -20.06 -1.01 -2.90
CA GLY A 301 -19.48 0.28 -3.29
C GLY A 301 -18.81 1.02 -2.16
N TYR A 302 -19.32 0.97 -0.95
CA TYR A 302 -18.77 1.67 0.22
C TYR A 302 -18.31 0.74 1.34
N GLU A 303 -18.81 -0.49 1.44
CA GLU A 303 -18.28 -1.54 2.31
C GLU A 303 -17.03 -2.18 1.68
N TRP A 304 -16.03 -1.37 1.54
CA TRP A 304 -14.78 -1.69 0.89
C TRP A 304 -13.60 -1.54 1.89
N PRO A 305 -12.60 -2.43 1.94
CA PRO A 305 -12.32 -3.65 1.14
C PRO A 305 -13.10 -4.89 1.60
N PHE A 306 -12.62 -6.11 1.27
CA PHE A 306 -13.08 -7.35 1.88
C PHE A 306 -12.96 -7.26 3.41
N ASP A 307 -14.03 -7.54 4.11
CA ASP A 307 -14.10 -7.56 5.57
C ASP A 307 -14.68 -8.90 6.03
N SER A 308 -13.89 -9.67 6.74
CA SER A 308 -14.30 -11.01 7.22
C SER A 308 -15.56 -10.99 8.08
N ARG A 309 -15.83 -9.89 8.82
CA ARG A 309 -17.06 -9.70 9.61
C ARG A 309 -18.30 -9.60 8.73
N LYS A 310 -18.14 -9.11 7.49
CA LYS A 310 -19.21 -8.93 6.49
C LYS A 310 -19.32 -10.12 5.52
N ALA A 311 -18.50 -11.16 5.71
CA ALA A 311 -18.53 -12.35 4.87
C ALA A 311 -19.75 -13.24 5.12
N LEU A 312 -20.24 -13.31 6.38
CA LEU A 312 -21.37 -14.14 6.76
C LEU A 312 -22.73 -13.52 6.37
N LYS A 313 -22.92 -12.23 6.59
CA LYS A 313 -24.21 -11.52 6.44
C LYS A 313 -24.10 -10.13 5.79
N GLY A 314 -23.03 -9.84 5.07
CA GLY A 314 -22.80 -8.54 4.46
C GLY A 314 -22.33 -8.64 3.01
N SER A 315 -21.86 -7.52 2.46
CA SER A 315 -21.49 -7.43 1.05
C SER A 315 -20.20 -8.17 0.70
N SER A 316 -19.36 -8.53 1.68
CA SER A 316 -18.09 -9.26 1.45
C SER A 316 -18.29 -10.70 0.99
N ILE A 317 -19.51 -11.22 0.99
CA ILE A 317 -19.83 -12.47 0.29
C ILE A 317 -19.55 -12.38 -1.21
N ILE A 318 -19.70 -11.19 -1.81
CA ILE A 318 -19.40 -10.97 -3.24
C ILE A 318 -17.92 -11.20 -3.54
N ASP A 319 -17.02 -10.76 -2.64
CA ASP A 319 -15.58 -11.01 -2.78
C ASP A 319 -15.28 -12.52 -2.80
N LEU A 320 -15.93 -13.29 -1.90
CA LEU A 320 -15.76 -14.74 -1.85
C LEU A 320 -16.32 -15.42 -3.10
N LEU A 321 -17.45 -14.97 -3.63
CA LEU A 321 -18.02 -15.53 -4.86
C LEU A 321 -17.12 -15.24 -6.07
N VAL A 322 -16.54 -14.05 -6.18
CA VAL A 322 -15.52 -13.73 -7.20
C VAL A 322 -14.27 -14.61 -7.03
N TYR A 323 -13.83 -14.82 -5.78
CA TYR A 323 -12.72 -15.73 -5.48
C TYR A 323 -13.02 -17.18 -5.93
N ILE A 324 -14.22 -17.68 -5.67
CA ILE A 324 -14.65 -19.02 -6.09
C ILE A 324 -14.60 -19.16 -7.60
N GLU A 325 -15.23 -18.24 -8.33
CA GLU A 325 -15.27 -18.27 -9.79
C GLU A 325 -13.86 -18.26 -10.39
N LYS A 326 -12.98 -17.39 -9.90
CA LYS A 326 -11.63 -17.26 -10.43
C LYS A 326 -10.68 -18.34 -9.95
N ASN A 327 -10.55 -18.54 -8.63
CA ASN A 327 -9.46 -19.32 -8.05
C ASN A 327 -9.80 -20.81 -7.87
N ILE A 328 -11.08 -21.15 -7.73
CA ILE A 328 -11.54 -22.54 -7.58
C ILE A 328 -12.03 -23.10 -8.92
N LEU A 329 -12.87 -22.34 -9.62
CA LEU A 329 -13.47 -22.77 -10.89
C LEU A 329 -12.64 -22.38 -12.12
N SER A 330 -11.55 -21.63 -11.94
CA SER A 330 -10.64 -21.18 -13.00
C SER A 330 -11.33 -20.41 -14.14
N ARG A 331 -12.37 -19.65 -13.81
CA ARG A 331 -13.13 -18.81 -14.73
C ARG A 331 -12.62 -17.38 -14.74
N LYS A 332 -12.79 -16.66 -15.85
CA LYS A 332 -12.58 -15.22 -15.88
C LYS A 332 -13.82 -14.49 -15.38
N VAL A 333 -13.65 -13.52 -14.49
CA VAL A 333 -14.77 -12.78 -13.88
C VAL A 333 -14.80 -11.35 -14.40
N TYR A 334 -15.99 -10.84 -14.69
CA TYR A 334 -16.21 -9.54 -15.32
C TYR A 334 -17.33 -8.75 -14.66
N LEU A 335 -17.22 -7.42 -14.73
CA LEU A 335 -18.35 -6.48 -14.59
C LEU A 335 -18.84 -6.08 -15.98
N ASP A 336 -20.14 -6.26 -16.24
CA ASP A 336 -20.80 -5.75 -17.43
C ASP A 336 -21.63 -4.51 -17.11
N PHE A 337 -21.24 -3.38 -17.66
CA PHE A 337 -21.94 -2.11 -17.52
C PHE A 337 -22.96 -1.87 -18.66
N ARG A 338 -22.94 -2.69 -19.69
CA ARG A 338 -23.80 -2.57 -20.90
C ARG A 338 -25.20 -3.11 -20.69
N ASN A 339 -25.35 -4.05 -19.76
CA ASN A 339 -26.59 -4.74 -19.48
C ASN A 339 -26.92 -4.72 -18.00
N ASN A 340 -28.19 -4.64 -17.66
CA ASN A 340 -28.65 -4.84 -16.29
C ASN A 340 -28.48 -6.31 -15.87
N PRO A 341 -28.31 -6.60 -14.57
CA PRO A 341 -28.45 -7.96 -14.03
C PRO A 341 -29.75 -8.61 -14.53
N PHE A 342 -29.71 -9.94 -14.70
CA PHE A 342 -30.79 -10.75 -15.29
C PHE A 342 -31.13 -10.39 -16.75
N ASN A 343 -30.29 -9.64 -17.45
CA ASN A 343 -30.57 -9.04 -18.76
C ASN A 343 -31.89 -8.27 -18.82
N ALA A 344 -32.32 -7.71 -17.68
CA ALA A 344 -33.58 -6.96 -17.58
C ALA A 344 -33.51 -5.64 -18.36
N GLU A 345 -34.55 -5.26 -19.04
CA GLU A 345 -34.65 -3.93 -19.67
C GLU A 345 -34.65 -2.82 -18.61
N SER A 346 -35.38 -3.05 -17.51
CA SER A 346 -35.43 -2.17 -16.34
C SER A 346 -35.34 -2.98 -15.05
N LEU A 347 -34.66 -2.45 -14.04
CA LEU A 347 -34.61 -3.06 -12.71
C LEU A 347 -35.87 -2.71 -11.91
N ASP A 348 -36.29 -3.64 -11.04
CA ASP A 348 -37.25 -3.35 -9.98
C ASP A 348 -36.58 -2.66 -8.80
N TYR A 349 -36.49 -1.33 -8.86
CA TYR A 349 -35.84 -0.55 -7.78
C TYR A 349 -36.59 -0.61 -6.46
N ASN A 350 -37.91 -0.95 -6.46
CA ASN A 350 -38.69 -1.09 -5.22
C ASN A 350 -38.28 -2.33 -4.42
N SER A 351 -37.62 -3.28 -5.05
CA SER A 351 -37.08 -4.47 -4.38
C SER A 351 -35.76 -4.19 -3.60
N LEU A 352 -35.15 -3.03 -3.80
CA LEU A 352 -33.93 -2.63 -3.12
C LEU A 352 -34.18 -2.36 -1.63
N GLU A 353 -33.17 -2.61 -0.81
CA GLU A 353 -33.16 -2.10 0.56
C GLU A 353 -33.21 -0.56 0.57
N LYS A 354 -33.85 -0.01 1.59
CA LYS A 354 -34.15 1.43 1.69
C LYS A 354 -32.93 2.32 1.43
N GLU A 355 -31.76 1.97 1.98
CA GLU A 355 -30.53 2.73 1.84
C GLU A 355 -30.09 2.84 0.36
N ALA A 356 -30.10 1.73 -0.35
CA ALA A 356 -29.72 1.69 -1.77
C ALA A 356 -30.73 2.46 -2.64
N TYR A 357 -32.02 2.30 -2.34
CA TYR A 357 -33.08 3.04 -3.04
C TYR A 357 -32.97 4.54 -2.83
N ASP A 358 -32.88 5.00 -1.57
CA ASP A 358 -32.80 6.42 -1.23
C ASP A 358 -31.57 7.07 -1.90
N TYR A 359 -30.41 6.42 -1.81
CA TYR A 359 -29.16 6.92 -2.42
C TYR A 359 -29.28 7.09 -3.94
N LEU A 360 -29.80 6.06 -4.64
CA LEU A 360 -29.97 6.12 -6.10
C LEU A 360 -31.05 7.13 -6.52
N SER A 361 -32.08 7.29 -5.69
CA SER A 361 -33.13 8.30 -5.89
C SER A 361 -32.55 9.72 -5.78
N ASP A 362 -31.79 10.00 -4.71
CA ASP A 362 -31.13 11.30 -4.48
C ASP A 362 -30.12 11.61 -5.59
N ALA A 363 -29.39 10.59 -6.07
CA ALA A 363 -28.46 10.68 -7.19
C ALA A 363 -29.19 10.80 -8.56
N LYS A 364 -30.53 10.69 -8.60
CA LYS A 364 -31.36 10.66 -9.84
C LYS A 364 -30.91 9.55 -10.79
N ALA A 365 -30.59 8.37 -10.25
CA ALA A 365 -30.01 7.23 -10.96
C ALA A 365 -30.95 6.00 -11.01
N LEU A 366 -32.26 6.15 -10.77
CA LEU A 366 -33.23 5.07 -10.86
C LEU A 366 -33.72 4.90 -12.33
N PHE A 367 -32.79 4.66 -13.28
CA PHE A 367 -33.08 4.51 -14.68
C PHE A 367 -32.03 3.73 -15.46
N GLY A 368 -32.33 3.34 -16.68
CA GLY A 368 -31.39 2.88 -17.70
C GLY A 368 -30.55 1.65 -17.32
N LYS A 369 -29.39 1.58 -17.92
CA LYS A 369 -28.35 0.53 -17.70
C LYS A 369 -27.29 1.01 -16.73
N PRO A 370 -26.42 0.13 -16.19
CA PRO A 370 -25.32 0.52 -15.31
C PRO A 370 -24.44 1.64 -15.88
N ILE A 371 -24.15 1.60 -17.18
CA ILE A 371 -23.35 2.63 -17.85
C ILE A 371 -24.05 4.00 -17.87
N ASP A 372 -25.37 4.03 -18.02
CA ASP A 372 -26.13 5.28 -18.01
C ASP A 372 -26.12 5.91 -16.63
N ARG A 373 -26.27 5.08 -15.59
CA ARG A 373 -26.15 5.49 -14.19
C ARG A 373 -24.73 5.96 -13.85
N LEU A 374 -23.70 5.28 -14.37
CA LEU A 374 -22.30 5.70 -14.17
C LEU A 374 -22.02 7.07 -14.80
N MET A 375 -22.51 7.30 -16.01
CA MET A 375 -22.37 8.60 -16.67
C MET A 375 -23.10 9.72 -15.92
N GLN A 376 -24.26 9.43 -15.32
CA GLN A 376 -25.03 10.37 -14.51
C GLN A 376 -24.32 10.71 -13.19
N MET A 377 -23.82 9.69 -12.48
CA MET A 377 -23.30 9.84 -11.13
C MET A 377 -21.82 10.23 -11.09
N ASN A 378 -21.01 9.72 -12.01
CA ASN A 378 -19.55 9.89 -12.01
C ASN A 378 -18.93 9.65 -13.40
N SER A 379 -19.17 10.53 -14.36
CA SER A 379 -18.59 10.41 -15.70
C SER A 379 -17.05 10.35 -15.70
N PRO A 380 -16.31 11.03 -14.79
CA PRO A 380 -14.85 10.86 -14.72
C PRO A 380 -14.38 9.44 -14.46
N ALA A 381 -15.18 8.59 -13.80
CA ALA A 381 -14.88 7.19 -13.59
C ALA A 381 -14.95 6.38 -14.91
N TYR A 382 -15.89 6.69 -15.80
CA TYR A 382 -15.92 6.14 -17.16
C TYR A 382 -14.74 6.64 -18.01
N ASP A 383 -14.48 7.96 -17.99
CA ASP A 383 -13.41 8.59 -18.77
C ASP A 383 -12.03 8.03 -18.41
N LEU A 384 -11.83 7.65 -17.14
CA LEU A 384 -10.62 6.96 -16.69
C LEU A 384 -10.37 5.69 -17.49
N TYR A 385 -11.33 4.75 -17.54
CA TYR A 385 -11.18 3.49 -18.27
C TYR A 385 -11.01 3.72 -19.76
N LEU A 386 -11.79 4.64 -20.34
CA LEU A 386 -11.66 5.01 -21.74
C LEU A 386 -10.25 5.54 -22.06
N SER A 387 -9.68 6.37 -21.18
CA SER A 387 -8.30 6.89 -21.32
C SER A 387 -7.22 5.80 -21.23
N LYS A 388 -7.56 4.65 -20.64
CA LYS A 388 -6.70 3.49 -20.53
C LYS A 388 -6.97 2.43 -21.62
N GLY A 389 -7.85 2.74 -22.56
CA GLY A 389 -8.16 1.87 -23.70
C GLY A 389 -9.29 0.87 -23.47
N VAL A 390 -10.04 0.98 -22.36
CA VAL A 390 -11.20 0.13 -22.05
C VAL A 390 -12.48 0.96 -22.16
N ASP A 391 -13.35 0.62 -23.11
CA ASP A 391 -14.65 1.29 -23.30
C ASP A 391 -15.76 0.48 -22.63
N LEU A 392 -16.16 0.88 -21.42
CA LEU A 392 -17.22 0.22 -20.65
C LEU A 392 -18.62 0.23 -21.35
N LYS A 393 -18.78 1.01 -22.42
CA LYS A 393 -19.98 0.97 -23.28
C LYS A 393 -19.97 -0.20 -24.27
N ARG A 394 -18.79 -0.78 -24.54
CA ARG A 394 -18.60 -1.78 -25.60
C ARG A 394 -18.12 -3.12 -25.08
N GLU A 395 -17.38 -3.14 -23.98
CA GLU A 395 -16.74 -4.35 -23.45
C GLU A 395 -16.95 -4.50 -21.95
N MET A 396 -16.81 -5.74 -21.47
CA MET A 396 -16.82 -6.08 -20.05
C MET A 396 -15.48 -5.78 -19.43
N LEU A 397 -15.49 -5.43 -18.15
CA LEU A 397 -14.30 -5.15 -17.35
C LEU A 397 -13.87 -6.39 -16.55
N GLU A 398 -12.73 -6.99 -16.88
CA GLU A 398 -12.19 -8.13 -16.13
C GLU A 398 -11.79 -7.71 -14.73
N ILE A 399 -12.23 -8.46 -13.71
CA ILE A 399 -11.98 -8.17 -12.30
C ILE A 399 -11.43 -9.38 -11.54
N SER A 400 -10.81 -9.10 -10.39
CA SER A 400 -10.37 -10.10 -9.43
C SER A 400 -10.43 -9.56 -8.00
N LEU A 401 -10.33 -10.46 -7.01
CA LEU A 401 -10.02 -10.07 -5.63
C LEU A 401 -8.52 -9.82 -5.52
N CYS A 402 -8.14 -8.56 -5.44
CA CYS A 402 -6.76 -8.10 -5.54
C CYS A 402 -6.20 -7.59 -4.21
N ALA A 403 -4.89 -7.75 -3.99
CA ALA A 403 -4.17 -7.05 -2.94
C ALA A 403 -4.16 -5.53 -3.25
N GLN A 404 -4.56 -4.71 -2.26
CA GLN A 404 -4.78 -3.28 -2.46
C GLN A 404 -3.92 -2.38 -1.60
N HIS A 405 -3.67 -2.80 -0.37
CA HIS A 405 -2.92 -2.02 0.59
C HIS A 405 -2.37 -2.93 1.69
N ASN A 406 -1.15 -2.68 2.12
CA ASN A 406 -0.63 -3.25 3.35
C ASN A 406 -0.83 -2.27 4.50
N ASN A 407 -1.63 -2.63 5.49
CA ASN A 407 -1.81 -1.84 6.71
C ASN A 407 -0.60 -1.96 7.64
N GLY A 408 0.05 -3.13 7.65
CA GLY A 408 1.35 -3.35 8.25
C GLY A 408 2.49 -2.79 7.40
N GLY A 409 3.72 -3.03 7.82
CA GLY A 409 4.92 -2.56 7.14
C GLY A 409 6.11 -2.50 8.10
N ILE A 410 7.07 -1.63 7.84
CA ILE A 410 8.19 -1.40 8.75
C ILE A 410 7.69 -0.70 10.02
N ASP A 411 8.07 -1.22 11.20
CA ASP A 411 7.74 -0.59 12.48
C ASP A 411 8.45 0.75 12.63
N VAL A 412 7.71 1.76 13.09
CA VAL A 412 8.21 3.13 13.24
C VAL A 412 7.70 3.77 14.53
N ASP A 413 8.47 4.71 15.05
CA ASP A 413 8.08 5.57 16.16
C ASP A 413 7.18 6.74 15.71
N MET A 414 6.86 7.65 16.61
CA MET A 414 6.05 8.84 16.33
C MET A 414 6.72 9.86 15.38
N TRP A 415 7.99 9.66 15.04
CA TRP A 415 8.78 10.44 14.08
C TRP A 415 9.00 9.69 12.76
N TRP A 416 8.35 8.55 12.59
CA TRP A 416 8.53 7.64 11.45
C TRP A 416 9.97 7.09 11.32
N GLN A 417 10.76 7.10 12.40
CA GLN A 417 12.06 6.43 12.45
C GLN A 417 11.87 4.95 12.81
N SER A 418 12.54 4.07 12.06
CA SER A 418 12.58 2.64 12.35
C SER A 418 13.51 2.33 13.53
N ASN A 419 13.62 1.04 13.92
CA ASN A 419 14.64 0.57 14.86
C ASN A 419 16.08 0.80 14.37
N ILE A 420 16.30 1.03 13.08
CA ILE A 420 17.59 1.42 12.51
C ILE A 420 17.70 2.95 12.58
N LYS A 421 18.56 3.48 13.47
CA LYS A 421 18.73 4.93 13.64
C LYS A 421 19.12 5.62 12.33
N GLY A 422 18.41 6.68 11.97
CA GLY A 422 18.62 7.41 10.72
C GLY A 422 17.90 6.83 9.50
N LEU A 423 17.19 5.69 9.64
CA LEU A 423 16.28 5.17 8.63
C LEU A 423 14.85 5.53 9.02
N PHE A 424 14.26 6.44 8.26
CA PHE A 424 12.85 6.85 8.37
C PHE A 424 12.06 6.19 7.26
N VAL A 425 10.86 5.69 7.58
CA VAL A 425 10.01 5.02 6.60
C VAL A 425 8.67 5.72 6.56
N VAL A 426 8.25 6.20 5.38
CA VAL A 426 7.04 7.01 5.22
C VAL A 426 6.13 6.48 4.12
N GLY A 427 4.85 6.84 4.19
CA GLY A 427 3.83 6.29 3.29
C GLY A 427 3.55 4.83 3.61
N GLU A 428 3.08 4.08 2.64
CA GLU A 428 2.62 2.70 2.82
C GLU A 428 3.73 1.69 3.14
N ALA A 429 5.01 2.05 3.01
CA ALA A 429 6.11 1.22 3.48
C ALA A 429 6.15 1.13 5.01
N ALA A 430 5.60 2.13 5.71
CA ALA A 430 5.49 2.17 7.17
C ALA A 430 4.23 1.47 7.67
N GLY A 431 4.37 0.62 8.68
CA GLY A 431 3.26 -0.08 9.33
C GLY A 431 2.52 0.80 10.34
N THR A 432 1.87 1.87 9.91
CA THR A 432 1.18 2.81 10.81
C THR A 432 -0.30 2.53 10.97
N HIS A 433 -0.88 1.64 10.17
CA HIS A 433 -2.27 1.22 10.28
C HIS A 433 -2.42 -0.10 11.03
N GLY A 434 -3.65 -0.39 11.49
CA GLY A 434 -4.00 -1.61 12.19
C GLY A 434 -4.82 -2.58 11.36
N ILE A 435 -5.70 -3.34 12.02
CA ILE A 435 -6.57 -4.34 11.39
C ILE A 435 -7.46 -3.67 10.33
N TYR A 436 -8.02 -2.52 10.68
CA TYR A 436 -8.86 -1.72 9.79
C TYR A 436 -8.27 -0.32 9.64
N ARG A 437 -8.65 0.37 8.58
CA ARG A 437 -8.36 1.79 8.41
C ARG A 437 -9.45 2.46 7.57
N PRO A 438 -9.76 3.75 7.80
CA PRO A 438 -10.73 4.47 6.99
C PRO A 438 -10.20 4.74 5.58
N GLY A 439 -11.12 4.74 4.61
CA GLY A 439 -10.79 5.07 3.23
C GLY A 439 -10.13 6.44 3.12
N GLY A 440 -8.96 6.50 2.44
CA GLY A 440 -8.21 7.73 2.23
C GLY A 440 -7.15 8.07 3.28
N SER A 441 -7.12 7.40 4.45
CA SER A 441 -6.10 7.66 5.48
C SER A 441 -4.68 7.39 4.99
N ALA A 442 -4.46 6.43 4.08
CA ALA A 442 -3.14 6.15 3.52
C ALA A 442 -2.46 7.37 2.88
N LEU A 443 -3.23 8.23 2.18
CA LEU A 443 -2.68 9.46 1.60
C LEU A 443 -2.28 10.47 2.67
N ASN A 444 -3.09 10.62 3.73
CA ASN A 444 -2.78 11.49 4.86
C ASN A 444 -1.58 10.98 5.65
N ALA A 445 -1.54 9.68 5.99
CA ALA A 445 -0.41 9.07 6.71
C ALA A 445 0.93 9.31 6.00
N GLY A 446 0.94 9.22 4.65
CA GLY A 446 2.13 9.52 3.86
C GLY A 446 2.58 10.98 3.95
N GLN A 447 1.65 11.94 3.99
CA GLN A 447 1.97 13.36 4.14
C GLN A 447 2.41 13.69 5.57
N ALA A 448 1.69 13.18 6.56
CA ALA A 448 1.99 13.35 7.97
C ALA A 448 3.37 12.78 8.33
N GLY A 449 3.65 11.54 7.93
CA GLY A 449 4.94 10.89 8.17
C GLY A 449 6.09 11.62 7.51
N ALA A 450 5.92 12.09 6.27
CA ALA A 450 6.91 12.87 5.56
C ALA A 450 7.27 14.18 6.29
N ALA A 451 6.26 14.88 6.81
CA ALA A 451 6.48 16.13 7.56
C ALA A 451 7.16 15.87 8.92
N ARG A 452 6.73 14.82 9.63
CA ARG A 452 7.29 14.44 10.93
C ARG A 452 8.75 14.00 10.83
N ALA A 453 9.06 13.10 9.88
CA ALA A 453 10.42 12.64 9.63
C ALA A 453 11.36 13.81 9.27
N ALA A 454 10.93 14.69 8.37
CA ALA A 454 11.71 15.85 7.99
C ALA A 454 11.98 16.82 9.13
N LEU A 455 10.99 17.06 10.00
CA LEU A 455 11.14 17.89 11.20
C LEU A 455 12.18 17.29 12.16
N TYR A 456 12.08 15.98 12.44
CA TYR A 456 13.04 15.30 13.30
C TYR A 456 14.47 15.37 12.73
N ILE A 457 14.65 15.05 11.44
CA ILE A 457 15.96 15.12 10.77
C ILE A 457 16.56 16.53 10.87
N SER A 458 15.74 17.58 10.72
CA SER A 458 16.25 18.96 10.77
C SER A 458 16.83 19.37 12.13
N ARG A 459 16.41 18.69 13.20
CA ARG A 459 16.88 18.95 14.57
C ARG A 459 17.98 17.96 15.02
N HIS A 460 18.01 16.75 14.41
CA HIS A 460 18.93 15.69 14.75
C HIS A 460 19.69 15.20 13.51
N LEU A 461 20.23 16.15 12.72
CA LEU A 461 20.93 15.84 11.49
C LEU A 461 22.22 15.07 11.76
N ASN A 462 22.28 13.85 11.25
CA ASN A 462 23.49 13.03 11.28
C ASN A 462 24.36 13.34 10.05
N MET A 463 25.53 13.91 10.26
CA MET A 463 26.47 14.18 9.16
C MET A 463 26.95 12.88 8.50
N PRO A 464 27.14 12.87 7.17
CA PRO A 464 27.65 11.70 6.46
C PRO A 464 29.04 11.31 6.96
N LEU A 465 29.41 10.04 6.79
CA LEU A 465 30.72 9.54 7.20
C LEU A 465 31.83 10.15 6.34
N PRO A 466 33.07 10.31 6.88
CA PRO A 466 34.25 10.52 6.03
C PRO A 466 34.35 9.42 4.97
N LEU A 467 34.75 9.75 3.75
CA LEU A 467 34.72 8.83 2.59
C LEU A 467 35.46 7.51 2.83
N GLU A 468 36.62 7.56 3.48
CA GLU A 468 37.40 6.34 3.82
C GLU A 468 36.62 5.43 4.79
N LYS A 469 35.97 6.02 5.81
CA LYS A 469 35.12 5.27 6.73
C LYS A 469 33.88 4.75 6.01
N ALA A 470 33.24 5.53 5.14
CA ALA A 470 32.09 5.11 4.36
C ALA A 470 32.42 3.91 3.46
N ALA A 471 33.57 3.96 2.76
CA ALA A 471 34.05 2.85 1.94
C ALA A 471 34.28 1.58 2.76
N LYS A 472 34.96 1.69 3.90
CA LYS A 472 35.21 0.56 4.81
C LYS A 472 33.90 -0.02 5.37
N THR A 473 32.95 0.83 5.77
CA THR A 473 31.67 0.39 6.32
C THR A 473 30.81 -0.30 5.24
N ALA A 474 30.87 0.15 3.99
CA ALA A 474 30.11 -0.42 2.88
C ALA A 474 30.77 -1.66 2.25
N GLU A 475 32.02 -1.99 2.58
CA GLU A 475 32.82 -3.02 1.89
C GLU A 475 32.10 -4.36 1.77
N LYS A 476 31.61 -4.92 2.88
CA LYS A 476 30.89 -6.20 2.88
C LYS A 476 29.63 -6.16 2.00
N THR A 477 28.90 -5.06 2.05
CA THR A 477 27.64 -4.90 1.28
C THR A 477 27.92 -4.70 -0.21
N VAL A 478 28.99 -3.99 -0.56
CA VAL A 478 29.46 -3.83 -1.94
C VAL A 478 29.86 -5.19 -2.51
N LEU A 479 30.68 -5.96 -1.79
CA LEU A 479 31.08 -7.31 -2.23
C LEU A 479 29.85 -8.18 -2.44
N LYS A 480 28.92 -8.22 -1.49
CA LYS A 480 27.66 -8.98 -1.61
C LYS A 480 26.88 -8.61 -2.88
N ALA A 481 26.82 -7.31 -3.24
CA ALA A 481 26.14 -6.86 -4.45
C ALA A 481 26.82 -7.41 -5.72
N PHE A 482 28.14 -7.37 -5.80
CA PHE A 482 28.88 -7.88 -6.96
C PHE A 482 28.91 -9.40 -7.02
N ASP A 483 28.94 -10.09 -5.88
CA ASP A 483 28.89 -11.56 -5.81
C ASP A 483 27.54 -12.06 -6.33
N PHE A 484 26.44 -11.43 -5.93
CA PHE A 484 25.10 -11.73 -6.47
C PHE A 484 25.04 -11.55 -8.00
N VAL A 485 25.61 -10.45 -8.53
CA VAL A 485 25.68 -10.25 -9.99
C VAL A 485 26.43 -11.40 -10.65
N SER A 486 27.57 -11.80 -10.07
CA SER A 486 28.43 -12.86 -10.62
C SER A 486 27.75 -14.24 -10.60
N SER A 487 26.93 -14.51 -9.57
CA SER A 487 26.25 -15.82 -9.41
C SER A 487 25.04 -15.97 -10.34
N VAL A 488 24.31 -14.86 -10.65
CA VAL A 488 23.09 -14.93 -11.46
C VAL A 488 23.33 -14.64 -12.95
N LEU A 489 24.46 -14.06 -13.35
CA LEU A 489 24.76 -13.79 -14.75
C LEU A 489 25.05 -15.10 -15.51
N SER A 490 24.37 -15.32 -16.62
CA SER A 490 24.42 -16.55 -17.40
C SER A 490 24.23 -16.27 -18.90
N ASP A 491 24.13 -17.30 -19.72
CA ASP A 491 23.81 -17.23 -21.15
C ASP A 491 22.29 -17.29 -21.44
N TYR A 492 21.46 -17.51 -20.41
CA TYR A 492 20.00 -17.53 -20.51
C TYR A 492 19.36 -16.74 -19.36
N SER A 493 18.06 -16.47 -19.46
CA SER A 493 17.26 -15.80 -18.43
C SER A 493 15.99 -16.60 -18.13
N ASN A 494 15.65 -16.72 -16.83
CA ASN A 494 14.40 -17.27 -16.34
C ASN A 494 13.71 -16.32 -15.34
N ALA A 495 14.16 -15.08 -15.28
CA ALA A 495 13.68 -14.11 -14.30
C ALA A 495 12.17 -13.84 -14.41
N LYS A 496 11.64 -13.77 -15.64
CA LYS A 496 10.22 -13.52 -15.88
C LYS A 496 9.34 -14.67 -15.39
N GLU A 497 9.72 -15.89 -15.73
CA GLU A 497 9.01 -17.10 -15.34
C GLU A 497 8.99 -17.27 -13.82
N LEU A 498 10.15 -17.11 -13.19
CA LEU A 498 10.30 -17.20 -11.74
C LEU A 498 9.44 -16.16 -11.01
N LYS A 499 9.39 -14.91 -11.51
CA LYS A 499 8.55 -13.85 -10.95
C LYS A 499 7.07 -14.18 -11.05
N ILE A 500 6.61 -14.59 -12.23
CA ILE A 500 5.19 -14.95 -12.47
C ILE A 500 4.79 -16.11 -11.56
N GLU A 501 5.58 -17.18 -11.51
CA GLU A 501 5.31 -18.34 -10.67
C GLU A 501 5.13 -17.91 -9.20
N ASN A 502 6.09 -17.17 -8.65
CA ASN A 502 6.06 -16.77 -7.23
C ASN A 502 4.91 -15.82 -6.90
N THR A 503 4.56 -14.89 -7.78
CA THR A 503 3.42 -14.00 -7.54
C THR A 503 2.08 -14.73 -7.59
N LEU A 504 1.91 -15.73 -8.48
CA LEU A 504 0.72 -16.61 -8.52
C LEU A 504 0.61 -17.49 -7.27
N LEU A 505 1.73 -18.02 -6.78
CA LEU A 505 1.75 -18.82 -5.55
C LEU A 505 1.43 -17.95 -4.32
N MET A 506 1.87 -16.70 -4.31
CA MET A 506 1.54 -15.74 -3.25
C MET A 506 0.04 -15.46 -3.20
N ASP A 507 -0.64 -15.27 -4.35
CA ASP A 507 -2.10 -15.14 -4.41
C ASP A 507 -2.80 -16.37 -3.84
N LYS A 508 -2.31 -17.55 -4.21
CA LYS A 508 -2.95 -18.82 -3.88
C LYS A 508 -2.85 -19.17 -2.39
N PHE A 509 -1.71 -18.90 -1.75
CA PHE A 509 -1.42 -19.40 -0.41
C PHE A 509 -1.42 -18.32 0.68
N SER A 510 -1.04 -17.10 0.34
CA SER A 510 -0.91 -15.96 1.28
C SER A 510 -1.85 -14.81 0.95
N GLY A 511 -2.87 -15.03 0.11
CA GLY A 511 -3.87 -14.04 -0.29
C GLY A 511 -4.95 -13.79 0.79
N ALA A 512 -6.17 -13.48 0.32
CA ALA A 512 -7.30 -13.19 1.21
C ALA A 512 -7.84 -14.44 1.93
N ILE A 513 -7.71 -15.63 1.34
CA ILE A 513 -8.13 -16.91 1.93
C ILE A 513 -6.88 -17.71 2.27
N ARG A 514 -6.69 -17.99 3.55
CA ARG A 514 -5.46 -18.57 4.10
C ARG A 514 -5.75 -19.88 4.82
N ASN A 515 -5.21 -20.97 4.32
CA ASN A 515 -5.22 -22.25 5.01
C ASN A 515 -3.92 -22.39 5.81
N PRO A 516 -3.97 -22.64 7.14
CA PRO A 516 -2.78 -22.70 7.99
C PRO A 516 -1.71 -23.70 7.54
N GLU A 517 -2.13 -24.91 7.11
CA GLU A 517 -1.20 -25.96 6.65
C GLU A 517 -0.52 -25.59 5.34
N LEU A 518 -1.30 -25.02 4.39
CA LEU A 518 -0.78 -24.57 3.10
C LEU A 518 0.13 -23.35 3.25
N LEU A 519 -0.16 -22.44 4.19
CA LEU A 519 0.73 -21.34 4.53
C LEU A 519 2.10 -21.85 4.99
N LYS A 520 2.12 -22.83 5.91
CA LYS A 520 3.38 -23.41 6.43
C LYS A 520 4.18 -24.08 5.32
N SER A 521 3.54 -24.88 4.49
CA SER A 521 4.18 -25.52 3.34
C SER A 521 4.74 -24.49 2.34
N PHE A 522 4.03 -23.41 2.11
CA PHE A 522 4.47 -22.34 1.21
C PHE A 522 5.62 -21.52 1.81
N GLU A 523 5.60 -21.23 3.11
CA GLU A 523 6.72 -20.63 3.84
C GLU A 523 8.02 -21.42 3.63
N GLU A 524 7.98 -22.74 3.82
CA GLU A 524 9.12 -23.63 3.62
C GLU A 524 9.62 -23.63 2.17
N ARG A 525 8.69 -23.61 1.20
CA ARG A 525 9.03 -23.51 -0.21
C ARG A 525 9.77 -22.22 -0.55
N ILE A 526 9.25 -21.05 -0.11
CA ILE A 526 9.90 -19.75 -0.36
C ILE A 526 11.27 -19.71 0.30
N LEU A 527 11.40 -20.21 1.52
CA LEU A 527 12.66 -20.26 2.25
C LEU A 527 13.72 -21.05 1.48
N ASN A 528 13.36 -22.25 0.98
CA ASN A 528 14.27 -23.08 0.20
C ASN A 528 14.67 -22.40 -1.11
N GLN A 529 13.71 -21.77 -1.78
CA GLN A 529 13.96 -21.01 -3.00
C GLN A 529 14.86 -19.78 -2.73
N LEU A 530 14.68 -19.09 -1.62
CA LEU A 530 15.48 -17.93 -1.25
C LEU A 530 16.93 -18.34 -0.91
N LYS A 531 17.11 -19.47 -0.22
CA LYS A 531 18.45 -20.03 0.08
C LYS A 531 19.20 -20.45 -1.17
N ASP A 532 18.49 -20.96 -2.17
CA ASP A 532 19.09 -21.44 -3.43
C ASP A 532 19.01 -20.41 -4.58
N LEU A 533 18.59 -19.18 -4.29
CA LEU A 533 18.27 -18.16 -5.28
C LEU A 533 19.40 -17.92 -6.28
N GLU A 534 20.63 -17.85 -5.82
CA GLU A 534 21.80 -17.58 -6.66
C GLU A 534 22.08 -18.71 -7.67
N ASN A 535 21.62 -19.92 -7.40
CA ASN A 535 21.74 -21.06 -8.32
C ASN A 535 20.57 -21.11 -9.32
N ILE A 536 19.34 -20.80 -8.88
CA ILE A 536 18.12 -20.95 -9.68
C ILE A 536 17.79 -19.74 -10.54
N LEU A 537 18.08 -18.52 -10.08
CA LEU A 537 17.83 -17.28 -10.83
C LEU A 537 18.97 -17.03 -11.80
N LYS A 538 18.65 -16.89 -13.08
CA LYS A 538 19.60 -16.52 -14.13
C LYS A 538 19.08 -15.37 -14.97
N VAL A 539 20.02 -14.50 -15.37
CA VAL A 539 19.78 -13.36 -16.27
C VAL A 539 20.89 -13.27 -17.30
N SER A 540 20.54 -12.90 -18.55
CA SER A 540 21.44 -12.96 -19.69
C SER A 540 22.26 -11.67 -19.91
N SER A 541 21.97 -10.61 -19.17
CA SER A 541 22.63 -9.31 -19.37
C SER A 541 22.62 -8.44 -18.11
N LEU A 542 23.52 -7.43 -18.10
CA LEU A 542 23.51 -6.41 -17.05
C LEU A 542 22.21 -5.57 -17.04
N ALA A 543 21.52 -5.48 -18.17
CA ALA A 543 20.23 -4.78 -18.24
C ALA A 543 19.13 -5.50 -17.46
N GLU A 544 19.20 -6.83 -17.36
CA GLU A 544 18.25 -7.67 -16.62
C GLU A 544 18.58 -7.78 -15.14
N MET A 545 19.75 -7.30 -14.68
CA MET A 545 20.11 -7.27 -13.25
C MET A 545 19.08 -6.51 -12.42
N PHE A 546 18.41 -5.51 -13.01
CA PHE A 546 17.32 -4.80 -12.37
C PHE A 546 16.18 -5.75 -11.94
N GLU A 547 15.76 -6.66 -12.82
CA GLU A 547 14.74 -7.67 -12.49
C GLU A 547 15.28 -8.72 -11.49
N ALA A 548 16.55 -9.10 -11.60
CA ALA A 548 17.16 -10.04 -10.65
C ALA A 548 17.13 -9.51 -9.21
N PHE A 549 17.52 -8.26 -8.99
CA PHE A 549 17.46 -7.64 -7.67
C PHE A 549 16.02 -7.41 -7.20
N LYS A 550 15.08 -7.13 -8.10
CA LYS A 550 13.65 -7.04 -7.74
C LYS A 550 13.08 -8.39 -7.31
N ILE A 551 13.45 -9.48 -7.98
CA ILE A 551 13.03 -10.84 -7.61
C ILE A 551 13.62 -11.20 -6.24
N ARG A 552 14.88 -10.87 -5.99
CA ARG A 552 15.52 -11.10 -4.69
C ARG A 552 14.79 -10.37 -3.56
N GLU A 553 14.51 -9.09 -3.72
CA GLU A 553 13.75 -8.28 -2.77
C GLU A 553 12.33 -8.82 -2.57
N MET A 554 11.65 -9.17 -3.67
CA MET A 554 10.31 -9.75 -3.67
C MET A 554 10.26 -11.07 -2.88
N LEU A 555 11.21 -11.97 -3.07
CA LEU A 555 11.26 -13.24 -2.36
C LEU A 555 11.52 -13.07 -0.86
N ILE A 556 12.38 -12.13 -0.46
CA ILE A 556 12.57 -11.79 0.95
C ILE A 556 11.24 -11.27 1.54
N SER A 557 10.58 -10.34 0.83
CA SER A 557 9.27 -9.83 1.25
C SER A 557 8.24 -10.96 1.36
N GLN A 558 8.09 -11.80 0.32
CA GLN A 558 7.15 -12.93 0.32
C GLN A 558 7.42 -13.88 1.50
N PHE A 559 8.70 -14.18 1.77
CA PHE A 559 9.07 -15.03 2.91
C PHE A 559 8.66 -14.41 4.24
N VAL A 560 9.06 -13.17 4.51
CA VAL A 560 8.79 -12.50 5.81
C VAL A 560 7.28 -12.30 6.03
N TYR A 561 6.53 -11.92 5.00
CA TYR A 561 5.07 -11.77 5.09
C TYR A 561 4.37 -13.12 5.30
N THR A 562 4.76 -14.16 4.55
CA THR A 562 4.17 -15.50 4.68
C THR A 562 4.51 -16.12 6.04
N ALA A 563 5.75 -15.99 6.50
CA ALA A 563 6.17 -16.45 7.82
C ALA A 563 5.38 -15.75 8.95
N ALA A 564 5.14 -14.44 8.84
CA ALA A 564 4.29 -13.71 9.80
C ALA A 564 2.84 -14.21 9.80
N MET A 565 2.28 -14.53 8.63
CA MET A 565 0.94 -15.11 8.50
C MET A 565 0.86 -16.53 9.08
N SER A 566 1.91 -17.33 8.86
CA SER A 566 2.05 -18.70 9.39
C SER A 566 2.20 -18.70 10.91
N ASP A 567 3.01 -17.81 11.47
CA ASP A 567 3.15 -17.60 12.92
C ASP A 567 1.82 -17.17 13.54
N TYR A 568 1.11 -16.22 12.90
CA TYR A 568 -0.22 -15.79 13.36
C TYR A 568 -1.20 -16.97 13.40
N ALA A 569 -1.29 -17.76 12.34
CA ALA A 569 -2.18 -18.93 12.29
C ALA A 569 -1.79 -19.98 13.34
N SER A 570 -0.50 -20.24 13.53
CA SER A 570 0.02 -21.22 14.50
C SER A 570 -0.18 -20.80 15.96
N SER A 571 -0.32 -19.52 16.24
CA SER A 571 -0.62 -18.99 17.58
C SER A 571 -2.08 -19.18 18.01
N GLY A 572 -2.93 -19.84 17.18
CA GLY A 572 -4.36 -20.00 17.44
C GLY A 572 -5.18 -18.73 17.20
N ALA A 573 -4.59 -17.75 16.53
CA ALA A 573 -5.26 -16.50 16.22
C ALA A 573 -6.38 -16.71 15.19
N LYS A 574 -7.45 -15.91 15.33
CA LYS A 574 -8.69 -16.04 14.58
C LYS A 574 -8.77 -15.06 13.42
N THR A 575 -9.72 -15.29 12.52
CA THR A 575 -9.99 -14.45 11.34
C THR A 575 -10.38 -13.04 11.74
N ARG A 576 -9.66 -12.04 11.19
CA ARG A 576 -9.94 -10.62 11.33
C ARG A 576 -9.52 -9.81 10.10
N GLY A 577 -9.99 -8.58 10.01
CA GLY A 577 -9.61 -7.68 8.92
C GLY A 577 -10.05 -8.19 7.56
N SER A 578 -9.17 -8.05 6.59
CA SER A 578 -9.43 -8.37 5.19
C SER A 578 -8.89 -9.75 4.78
N ALA A 579 -8.68 -10.67 5.72
CA ALA A 579 -8.24 -12.03 5.43
C ALA A 579 -9.07 -13.06 6.22
N LEU A 580 -9.33 -14.21 5.62
CA LEU A 580 -10.02 -15.35 6.21
C LEU A 580 -9.00 -16.46 6.44
N TYR A 581 -8.76 -16.81 7.70
CA TYR A 581 -8.00 -17.99 8.10
C TYR A 581 -8.97 -19.16 8.25
N THR A 582 -8.80 -20.19 7.41
CA THR A 582 -9.69 -21.36 7.42
C THR A 582 -9.53 -22.16 8.70
N SER A 583 -10.65 -22.67 9.23
CA SER A 583 -10.70 -23.46 10.47
C SER A 583 -11.70 -24.61 10.32
N GLU A 584 -11.48 -25.70 11.05
CA GLU A 584 -12.49 -26.76 11.18
C GLU A 584 -13.68 -26.33 12.07
N ASN A 585 -13.43 -25.33 12.92
CA ASN A 585 -14.42 -24.75 13.83
C ASN A 585 -15.01 -23.43 13.29
N GLY A 586 -16.02 -22.91 14.00
CA GLY A 586 -16.63 -21.62 13.68
C GLY A 586 -17.75 -21.72 12.65
N GLU A 587 -17.97 -20.62 11.93
CA GLU A 587 -19.07 -20.45 10.99
C GLU A 587 -18.56 -20.34 9.54
N LYS A 588 -19.44 -20.57 8.60
CA LYS A 588 -19.18 -20.30 7.17
C LYS A 588 -20.37 -19.62 6.53
N PRO A 589 -20.17 -18.86 5.45
CA PRO A 589 -21.28 -18.30 4.69
C PRO A 589 -22.23 -19.40 4.21
N GLU A 590 -23.51 -19.11 4.24
CA GLU A 590 -24.54 -20.04 3.80
C GLU A 590 -24.28 -20.50 2.36
N ASN A 591 -24.49 -21.78 2.10
CA ASN A 591 -24.29 -22.44 0.79
C ASN A 591 -22.86 -22.44 0.23
N LEU A 592 -21.84 -22.01 0.98
CA LEU A 592 -20.44 -22.15 0.57
C LEU A 592 -19.80 -23.44 1.08
N ALA A 593 -18.68 -23.84 0.45
CA ALA A 593 -17.90 -25.02 0.81
C ALA A 593 -17.22 -24.87 2.18
N GLU A 594 -16.80 -25.99 2.79
CA GLU A 594 -16.14 -26.01 4.11
C GLU A 594 -14.83 -25.22 4.15
N ILE A 595 -14.14 -25.06 3.05
CA ILE A 595 -12.91 -24.24 2.96
C ILE A 595 -13.13 -22.75 3.31
N PHE A 596 -14.39 -22.30 3.40
CA PHE A 596 -14.74 -20.95 3.84
C PHE A 596 -15.20 -20.88 5.29
N ARG A 597 -15.03 -21.97 6.06
CA ARG A 597 -15.30 -21.99 7.49
C ARG A 597 -14.18 -21.27 8.24
N PHE A 598 -14.53 -20.43 9.21
CA PHE A 598 -13.59 -19.67 10.02
C PHE A 598 -14.15 -19.33 11.40
N GLU A 599 -13.25 -19.12 12.34
CA GLU A 599 -13.57 -18.52 13.63
C GLU A 599 -13.27 -17.01 13.56
N ALA A 600 -14.28 -16.20 13.86
CA ALA A 600 -14.10 -14.74 13.91
C ALA A 600 -13.33 -14.32 15.16
N ASP A 601 -12.40 -13.38 15.01
CA ASP A 601 -11.71 -12.74 16.12
C ASP A 601 -12.70 -11.92 16.97
N ASN A 602 -12.54 -12.00 18.28
CA ASN A 602 -13.38 -11.29 19.26
C ASN A 602 -12.76 -9.97 19.75
N GLY A 603 -11.62 -9.57 19.19
CA GLY A 603 -10.90 -8.35 19.54
C GLY A 603 -9.95 -8.49 20.74
N GLU A 604 -9.71 -9.70 21.23
CA GLU A 604 -8.84 -9.96 22.39
C GLU A 604 -7.42 -9.40 22.19
N HIS A 605 -6.89 -9.45 20.97
CA HIS A 605 -5.56 -8.99 20.63
C HIS A 605 -5.50 -7.60 19.97
N ASN A 606 -6.56 -6.79 20.06
CA ASN A 606 -6.60 -5.46 19.43
C ASN A 606 -5.61 -4.46 20.04
N ASN A 607 -5.18 -4.71 21.29
CA ASN A 607 -4.22 -3.87 22.01
C ASN A 607 -2.76 -4.34 21.87
N GLU A 608 -2.50 -5.24 20.94
CA GLU A 608 -1.16 -5.77 20.68
C GLU A 608 -0.76 -5.59 19.21
N VAL A 609 0.49 -5.31 18.97
CA VAL A 609 1.10 -5.37 17.64
C VAL A 609 2.03 -6.57 17.55
N ARG A 610 2.03 -7.25 16.42
CA ARG A 610 2.96 -8.35 16.13
C ARG A 610 4.16 -7.79 15.39
N ILE A 611 5.34 -8.07 15.92
CA ILE A 611 6.63 -7.65 15.38
C ILE A 611 7.32 -8.85 14.75
N ALA A 612 7.90 -8.64 13.59
CA ALA A 612 8.72 -9.61 12.88
C ALA A 612 10.16 -9.08 12.71
N ILE A 613 11.14 -9.93 12.95
CA ILE A 613 12.56 -9.65 12.70
C ILE A 613 13.09 -10.71 11.73
N TYR A 614 13.62 -10.27 10.60
CA TYR A 614 14.29 -11.16 9.64
C TYR A 614 15.79 -11.09 9.82
N LYS A 615 16.44 -12.24 9.93
CA LYS A 615 17.89 -12.37 10.02
C LYS A 615 18.34 -13.72 9.47
N ASP A 616 19.28 -13.70 8.54
CA ASP A 616 19.98 -14.90 8.05
C ASP A 616 19.04 -16.05 7.66
N PHE A 617 17.96 -15.76 6.89
CA PHE A 617 16.92 -16.70 6.46
C PHE A 617 16.00 -17.23 7.59
N GLU A 618 15.97 -16.58 8.72
CA GLU A 618 15.08 -16.90 9.84
C GLU A 618 14.23 -15.69 10.19
N CYS A 619 13.01 -15.95 10.69
CA CYS A 619 12.11 -14.92 11.21
C CYS A 619 11.85 -15.20 12.70
N GLU A 620 12.05 -14.18 13.52
CA GLU A 620 11.64 -14.17 14.93
C GLU A 620 10.39 -13.31 15.08
N PHE A 621 9.44 -13.76 15.91
CA PHE A 621 8.18 -13.07 16.15
C PHE A 621 7.96 -12.83 17.63
N PHE A 622 7.43 -11.66 17.96
CA PHE A 622 6.95 -11.34 19.31
C PHE A 622 5.81 -10.34 19.26
N THR A 623 5.06 -10.23 20.34
CA THR A 623 4.03 -9.20 20.51
C THR A 623 4.50 -8.15 21.50
N ARG A 624 4.05 -6.93 21.31
CA ARG A 624 4.11 -5.86 22.31
C ARG A 624 2.76 -5.15 22.38
N ASN A 625 2.47 -4.54 23.51
CA ASN A 625 1.31 -3.67 23.63
C ASN A 625 1.42 -2.50 22.65
N VAL A 626 0.28 -2.04 22.13
CA VAL A 626 0.20 -0.77 21.41
C VAL A 626 0.64 0.36 22.34
N ARG A 627 1.31 1.36 21.81
CA ARG A 627 1.53 2.61 22.54
C ARG A 627 0.18 3.33 22.65
N PRO A 628 -0.26 3.81 23.82
CA PRO A 628 -1.56 4.45 23.97
C PRO A 628 -1.62 5.78 23.21
N VAL A 629 -2.83 6.26 22.95
CA VAL A 629 -3.01 7.65 22.51
C VAL A 629 -2.58 8.55 23.66
N PRO A 630 -1.56 9.42 23.48
CA PRO A 630 -1.11 10.30 24.54
C PRO A 630 -2.22 11.25 25.01
N ASP A 631 -2.22 11.61 26.28
CA ASP A 631 -3.12 12.62 26.81
C ASP A 631 -2.89 13.95 26.08
N GLY A 632 -3.99 14.58 25.69
CA GLY A 632 -3.92 15.79 24.88
C GLY A 632 -3.59 17.03 25.69
N GLY A 633 -2.88 17.90 25.03
CA GLY A 633 -2.76 19.29 25.40
C GLY A 633 -1.90 19.54 26.64
N GLY A 634 -0.74 20.05 26.44
CA GLY A 634 0.05 20.67 27.52
C GLY A 634 -0.48 22.05 27.89
N PHE A 635 -0.17 22.48 29.08
CA PHE A 635 -0.31 23.91 29.46
C PHE A 635 0.62 24.76 28.57
N PHE A 636 0.12 25.83 27.99
CA PHE A 636 0.80 26.56 26.91
C PHE A 636 2.23 26.99 27.30
N GLU A 637 2.46 27.43 28.54
CA GLU A 637 3.78 27.88 28.99
C GLU A 637 4.81 26.74 28.98
N ASN A 638 4.38 25.49 29.26
CA ASN A 638 5.25 24.33 29.17
C ASN A 638 5.55 24.01 27.69
N VAL A 639 4.53 24.00 26.83
CA VAL A 639 4.70 23.83 25.39
C VAL A 639 5.59 24.92 24.80
N TRP A 640 5.42 26.15 25.23
CA TRP A 640 6.26 27.30 24.83
C TRP A 640 7.72 27.14 25.29
N LYS A 641 7.93 26.65 26.51
CA LYS A 641 9.26 26.33 27.02
C LYS A 641 9.93 25.25 26.16
N ASP A 642 9.23 24.15 25.94
CA ASP A 642 9.73 23.03 25.13
C ASP A 642 10.02 23.46 23.69
N PHE A 643 9.18 24.31 23.09
CA PHE A 643 9.44 24.89 21.77
C PHE A 643 10.76 25.69 21.74
N ARG A 644 11.03 26.50 22.76
CA ARG A 644 12.26 27.30 22.82
C ARG A 644 13.51 26.44 23.02
N GLU A 645 13.39 25.35 23.76
CA GLU A 645 14.51 24.44 24.08
C GLU A 645 14.74 23.39 22.98
N ASN A 646 13.67 22.80 22.43
CA ASN A 646 13.72 21.63 21.57
C ASN A 646 13.12 21.85 20.18
N GLY A 647 12.49 22.98 19.90
CA GLY A 647 11.88 23.31 18.62
C GLY A 647 10.76 22.34 18.19
N ASN A 648 9.95 21.85 19.15
CA ASN A 648 8.88 20.86 18.98
C ASN A 648 9.36 19.45 18.58
N VAL A 649 10.61 19.12 18.87
CA VAL A 649 11.15 17.75 18.68
C VAL A 649 11.70 17.26 20.02
N TYR A 650 11.14 16.17 20.53
CA TYR A 650 11.45 15.62 21.85
C TYR A 650 12.08 14.23 21.73
#